data_722c5eb6efa28c820821ddb0d44b6ef3
#
_entry.id   722c5eb6efa28c820821ddb0d44b6ef3
#
_cell.length_a   1.000
_cell.length_b   1.000
_cell.length_c   1.000
_cell.angle_alpha   90.00
_cell.angle_beta   90.00
_cell.angle_gamma   90.00
#
_symmetry.space_group_name_H-M   'P 1'
#
loop_
_entity.id
_entity.type
_entity.pdbx_description
1 polymer ?
#
loop_
_entity_poly.entity_id
_entity_poly.type
_entity_poly.pdbx_seq_one_letter_code
_entity_poly.pdbx_strand_id
1 'polypeptide(L)'
;MAAHPPRGKPDLERFTLSVEGRELAARSFLLGDRGGFVLYLPVSRNKHDTTLESSKWFGASGFGSSFLEGFQVWTLLDGKEVPLDRRNQTSFLAHLDFAERVYRLGEQEIHERFFVPDRSQSVVVSYDGALPLFVKPEFDMRFYQTLNSNFSNYKAGIQDGRLAVSNRVHDVGSLREALDFYSLTGVTGSESSVESVPESERLIGKTYLKDEHRDKLIHSVYVETQTQSPDEAPVWDTYSTKVYAAGVFRANPPFSLVCTFGDTKKEVEKDYDSVCAALQTSRERKREDTVGQLTNAGFETGHEETDQAYAQVLTRFNDALVARDATLHVAPTHRRHFYGIFAGNKYFMDAWKRDENISLGAVLVSSDYETARAIIDNTWQHQDARTGRLPHIIRAGEPLVYYSSDGTLWALNRLWQYVKESGDTSMLEDKAEMVEHFFAASVHFVQRGLLPSGGIIDPNYLWETWEDTEYTPRAGFPVEIELLWLTVLNVFLPWARDRNPTLADQMETALSEGQESFKQFYADGYLSDCISYDWEPQTVLTPNGYIAFGLNYPLPADLARSMVLQARDQLAGPGGVRSLAPRDWRRVLPAAFLDDPKNVRGKDMASVGIFNYHRGVEWEWFNHFFVQGELACGGVEEAYRLYLKPQVHEALYEQGIGGLSELRDMHGQLGADFQAWSMAAFIQAVHTFAGIEIDVPGRCLTVSPSIPHQWPYLKVRRRIGSTRFDLHCESTADKLSVRLHLLDPAPAGYRLRLGIRIPQGAHLGTTTCGEAVMDADAWRMEASCSEGARIAWLELGLESNLKIEAHIGR
;
A
#
# COMPACT_ATOMS: atom_id res chain seq x y z
N MET A 1 -4.84 -36.54 -22.70
CA MET A 1 -4.23 -35.36 -22.02
C MET A 1 -4.51 -35.46 -20.54
N ALA A 2 -3.53 -35.60 -19.70
CA ALA A 2 -3.74 -35.57 -18.25
C ALA A 2 -4.10 -34.13 -17.86
N ALA A 3 -5.34 -33.95 -17.41
CA ALA A 3 -5.71 -32.70 -16.75
C ALA A 3 -4.75 -32.47 -15.57
N HIS A 4 -4.08 -31.32 -15.53
CA HIS A 4 -3.38 -30.98 -14.32
C HIS A 4 -4.41 -30.96 -13.20
N PRO A 5 -4.11 -31.54 -12.03
CA PRO A 5 -5.02 -31.47 -10.91
C PRO A 5 -5.29 -29.98 -10.59
N PRO A 6 -6.51 -29.64 -10.19
CA PRO A 6 -6.81 -28.27 -9.73
C PRO A 6 -5.78 -27.89 -8.69
N ARG A 7 -5.34 -26.60 -8.69
CA ARG A 7 -4.40 -26.10 -7.68
C ARG A 7 -4.89 -26.55 -6.31
N GLY A 8 -4.09 -27.32 -5.59
CA GLY A 8 -4.32 -27.61 -4.17
C GLY A 8 -4.42 -26.30 -3.40
N LYS A 9 -5.05 -26.33 -2.23
CA LYS A 9 -4.99 -25.17 -1.32
C LYS A 9 -3.52 -24.83 -1.08
N PRO A 10 -3.10 -23.53 -1.13
CA PRO A 10 -1.73 -23.15 -0.85
C PRO A 10 -1.32 -23.61 0.56
N ASP A 11 -0.14 -24.20 0.65
CA ASP A 11 0.48 -24.49 1.92
C ASP A 11 1.09 -23.20 2.48
N LEU A 12 0.49 -22.66 3.53
CA LEU A 12 0.92 -21.38 4.13
C LEU A 12 2.30 -21.47 4.78
N GLU A 13 2.69 -22.66 5.25
CA GLU A 13 3.97 -22.85 5.97
C GLU A 13 5.18 -22.57 5.08
N ARG A 14 5.07 -22.82 3.77
CA ARG A 14 6.15 -22.51 2.81
C ARG A 14 6.47 -21.01 2.70
N PHE A 15 5.57 -20.14 3.15
CA PHE A 15 5.75 -18.69 3.12
C PHE A 15 6.17 -18.10 4.47
N THR A 16 6.38 -18.95 5.47
CA THR A 16 6.87 -18.53 6.80
C THR A 16 8.31 -18.04 6.69
N LEU A 17 8.58 -16.87 7.27
CA LEU A 17 9.94 -16.31 7.38
C LEU A 17 10.45 -16.46 8.79
N SER A 18 11.67 -16.98 8.94
CA SER A 18 12.37 -17.04 10.24
C SER A 18 13.39 -15.92 10.36
N VAL A 19 13.38 -15.22 11.49
CA VAL A 19 14.33 -14.17 11.83
C VAL A 19 15.07 -14.59 13.11
N GLU A 20 16.39 -14.56 13.08
CA GLU A 20 17.25 -15.02 14.19
C GLU A 20 18.40 -14.04 14.45
N GLY A 21 19.05 -14.19 15.59
CA GLY A 21 20.30 -13.52 15.90
C GLY A 21 20.19 -11.99 15.94
N ARG A 22 21.07 -11.31 15.21
CA ARG A 22 21.15 -9.83 15.21
C ARG A 22 19.96 -9.16 14.54
N GLU A 23 19.34 -9.83 13.57
CA GLU A 23 18.20 -9.28 12.82
C GLU A 23 16.95 -9.10 13.68
N LEU A 24 16.83 -9.84 14.80
CA LEU A 24 15.74 -9.69 15.76
C LEU A 24 15.58 -8.24 16.26
N ALA A 25 16.65 -7.45 16.30
CA ALA A 25 16.61 -6.07 16.80
C ALA A 25 16.20 -5.04 15.75
N ALA A 26 16.31 -5.40 14.47
CA ALA A 26 16.21 -4.44 13.36
C ALA A 26 14.92 -4.56 12.55
N ARG A 27 14.01 -5.48 12.93
CA ARG A 27 12.83 -5.81 12.09
C ARG A 27 11.51 -5.64 12.82
N SER A 28 10.46 -5.49 12.06
CA SER A 28 9.08 -5.31 12.50
C SER A 28 8.11 -6.19 11.71
N PHE A 29 6.90 -6.36 12.25
CA PHE A 29 5.85 -7.17 11.63
C PHE A 29 4.47 -6.58 11.91
N LEU A 30 3.56 -6.69 10.95
CA LEU A 30 2.19 -6.18 11.04
C LEU A 30 1.18 -7.33 10.94
N LEU A 31 0.17 -7.30 11.80
CA LEU A 31 -1.04 -8.12 11.72
C LEU A 31 -2.26 -7.21 11.75
N GLY A 32 -3.29 -7.51 10.98
CA GLY A 32 -4.52 -6.73 10.95
C GLY A 32 -5.78 -7.58 10.97
N ASP A 33 -6.91 -6.94 11.26
CA ASP A 33 -8.23 -7.56 11.30
C ASP A 33 -9.07 -7.31 10.04
N ARG A 34 -8.49 -6.62 9.06
CA ARG A 34 -9.19 -6.13 7.85
C ARG A 34 -10.40 -5.22 8.15
N GLY A 35 -10.46 -4.68 9.35
CA GLY A 35 -11.48 -3.76 9.84
C GLY A 35 -10.91 -2.45 10.35
N GLY A 36 -9.65 -2.16 10.02
CA GLY A 36 -8.97 -0.94 10.42
C GLY A 36 -8.26 -1.01 11.76
N PHE A 37 -8.15 -2.20 12.35
CA PHE A 37 -7.37 -2.45 13.55
C PHE A 37 -6.14 -3.28 13.23
N VAL A 38 -4.99 -2.84 13.68
CA VAL A 38 -3.70 -3.48 13.44
C VAL A 38 -2.91 -3.66 14.73
N LEU A 39 -2.08 -4.71 14.75
CA LEU A 39 -1.06 -4.95 15.75
C LEU A 39 0.31 -4.84 15.08
N TYR A 40 1.05 -3.80 15.41
CA TYR A 40 2.40 -3.56 14.92
C TYR A 40 3.41 -4.03 15.95
N LEU A 41 4.22 -5.02 15.61
CA LEU A 41 5.13 -5.72 16.51
C LEU A 41 6.59 -5.44 16.17
N PRO A 42 7.43 -5.12 17.19
CA PRO A 42 8.86 -5.35 17.03
C PRO A 42 9.10 -6.86 17.01
N VAL A 43 10.01 -7.32 16.17
CA VAL A 43 10.41 -8.73 16.13
C VAL A 43 11.02 -9.14 17.48
N SER A 44 11.84 -8.27 18.08
CA SER A 44 12.33 -8.44 19.46
C SER A 44 11.44 -7.73 20.48
N ARG A 45 11.17 -8.38 21.61
CA ARG A 45 10.34 -7.78 22.67
C ARG A 45 10.98 -6.56 23.34
N ASN A 46 12.28 -6.49 23.44
CA ASN A 46 12.92 -5.38 24.13
C ASN A 46 13.02 -4.15 23.22
N LYS A 47 12.13 -3.21 23.42
CA LYS A 47 12.09 -1.95 22.69
C LYS A 47 13.31 -1.06 22.89
N HIS A 48 13.99 -1.21 24.03
CA HIS A 48 15.20 -0.42 24.32
C HIS A 48 16.42 -0.93 23.57
N ASP A 49 16.38 -2.18 23.10
CA ASP A 49 17.46 -2.79 22.31
C ASP A 49 17.19 -2.74 20.80
N THR A 50 16.07 -2.16 20.39
CA THR A 50 15.76 -2.00 18.96
C THR A 50 16.38 -0.72 18.44
N THR A 51 17.08 -0.83 17.31
CA THR A 51 17.55 0.34 16.54
C THR A 51 16.43 0.95 15.73
N LEU A 52 15.18 0.46 15.90
CA LEU A 52 14.01 0.90 15.17
C LEU A 52 13.43 2.18 15.78
N GLU A 53 13.45 3.24 15.04
CA GLU A 53 12.78 4.51 15.34
C GLU A 53 11.28 4.34 15.60
N SER A 54 10.68 3.32 14.96
CA SER A 54 9.28 2.96 15.09
C SER A 54 8.85 2.49 16.48
N SER A 55 9.73 2.42 17.44
CA SER A 55 9.43 1.90 18.79
C SER A 55 8.21 2.55 19.47
N LYS A 56 7.99 3.85 19.26
CA LYS A 56 6.84 4.58 19.81
C LYS A 56 5.50 4.22 19.15
N TRP A 57 5.53 3.60 17.98
CA TRP A 57 4.36 3.24 17.19
C TRP A 57 3.98 1.75 17.32
N PHE A 58 4.81 0.96 18.00
CA PHE A 58 4.49 -0.43 18.26
C PHE A 58 3.27 -0.58 19.15
N GLY A 59 2.52 -1.61 18.89
CA GLY A 59 1.36 -2.02 19.67
C GLY A 59 0.09 -2.13 18.83
N ALA A 60 -1.04 -2.09 19.50
CA ALA A 60 -2.35 -2.20 18.89
C ALA A 60 -2.94 -0.82 18.63
N SER A 61 -3.38 -0.60 17.40
CA SER A 61 -3.93 0.69 16.95
C SER A 61 -5.07 0.48 15.97
N GLY A 62 -5.93 1.47 15.84
CA GLY A 62 -7.03 1.48 14.86
C GLY A 62 -7.61 2.87 14.70
N PHE A 63 -7.95 3.25 13.48
CA PHE A 63 -8.63 4.51 13.13
C PHE A 63 -8.13 5.75 13.88
N GLY A 64 -6.85 6.04 13.73
CA GLY A 64 -6.28 7.24 14.34
C GLY A 64 -6.15 7.18 15.87
N SER A 65 -6.29 5.99 16.47
CA SER A 65 -6.17 5.78 17.91
C SER A 65 -5.17 4.67 18.23
N SER A 66 -4.38 4.85 19.29
CA SER A 66 -3.56 3.82 19.89
C SER A 66 -4.26 3.27 21.13
N PHE A 67 -4.08 1.99 21.45
CA PHE A 67 -4.74 1.32 22.57
C PHE A 67 -3.74 0.60 23.49
N LEU A 68 -2.79 -0.12 22.93
CA LEU A 68 -1.87 -0.99 23.66
C LEU A 68 -0.46 -0.80 23.12
N GLU A 69 0.49 -0.60 23.99
CA GLU A 69 1.89 -0.54 23.56
C GLU A 69 2.52 -1.94 23.46
N GLY A 70 2.14 -2.83 24.36
CA GLY A 70 2.65 -4.19 24.39
C GLY A 70 2.46 -4.90 25.73
N PHE A 71 3.33 -5.86 25.99
CA PHE A 71 3.27 -6.70 27.18
C PHE A 71 4.66 -6.83 27.81
N GLN A 72 4.76 -6.72 29.14
CA GLN A 72 5.88 -7.26 29.87
C GLN A 72 5.54 -8.70 30.27
N VAL A 73 6.46 -9.62 30.03
CA VAL A 73 6.28 -11.05 30.34
C VAL A 73 7.51 -11.57 31.02
N TRP A 74 7.31 -12.32 32.11
CA TRP A 74 8.40 -12.97 32.86
C TRP A 74 7.92 -14.29 33.45
N THR A 75 8.88 -15.08 33.91
CA THR A 75 8.69 -16.29 34.71
C THR A 75 9.53 -16.24 35.96
N LEU A 76 9.34 -17.23 36.85
CA LEU A 76 10.19 -17.43 38.03
C LEU A 76 11.07 -18.67 37.84
N LEU A 77 12.40 -18.48 37.85
CA LEU A 77 13.37 -19.57 37.91
C LEU A 77 14.14 -19.46 39.22
N ASP A 78 14.10 -20.50 40.02
CA ASP A 78 14.72 -20.54 41.35
C ASP A 78 14.31 -19.34 42.24
N GLY A 79 13.05 -18.93 42.15
CA GLY A 79 12.48 -17.81 42.87
C GLY A 79 12.89 -16.41 42.35
N LYS A 80 13.65 -16.31 41.25
CA LYS A 80 14.04 -15.05 40.63
C LYS A 80 13.20 -14.78 39.37
N GLU A 81 12.84 -13.52 39.17
CA GLU A 81 12.18 -13.08 37.96
C GLU A 81 13.13 -13.12 36.76
N VAL A 82 12.73 -13.80 35.73
CA VAL A 82 13.43 -13.88 34.44
C VAL A 82 12.51 -13.36 33.36
N PRO A 83 12.77 -12.16 32.80
CA PRO A 83 11.93 -11.61 31.74
C PRO A 83 12.12 -12.37 30.42
N LEU A 84 11.05 -12.52 29.68
CA LEU A 84 11.10 -12.97 28.28
C LEU A 84 11.44 -11.77 27.40
N ASP A 85 12.69 -11.67 26.98
CA ASP A 85 13.21 -10.59 26.16
C ASP A 85 14.24 -11.11 25.14
N ARG A 86 14.92 -10.19 24.45
CA ARG A 86 15.92 -10.51 23.41
C ARG A 86 17.02 -11.45 23.91
N ARG A 87 17.39 -11.40 25.19
CA ARG A 87 18.50 -12.21 25.76
C ARG A 87 18.21 -13.70 25.72
N ASN A 88 16.94 -14.08 25.76
CA ASN A 88 16.48 -15.46 25.69
C ASN A 88 15.58 -15.78 24.51
N GLN A 89 15.30 -14.80 23.66
CA GLN A 89 14.60 -15.02 22.39
C GLN A 89 15.55 -15.67 21.37
N THR A 90 15.15 -16.80 20.80
CA THR A 90 15.94 -17.56 19.82
C THR A 90 15.53 -17.24 18.40
N SER A 91 14.22 -17.06 18.15
CA SER A 91 13.70 -16.78 16.83
C SER A 91 12.40 -15.98 16.85
N PHE A 92 12.06 -15.42 15.71
CA PHE A 92 10.75 -14.90 15.38
C PHE A 92 10.28 -15.54 14.06
N LEU A 93 9.07 -16.11 14.07
CA LEU A 93 8.46 -16.73 12.90
C LEU A 93 7.33 -15.84 12.42
N ALA A 94 7.50 -15.29 11.23
CA ALA A 94 6.48 -14.48 10.53
C ALA A 94 5.63 -15.38 9.65
N HIS A 95 4.54 -15.89 10.17
CA HIS A 95 3.52 -16.60 9.40
C HIS A 95 2.62 -15.60 8.65
N LEU A 96 1.85 -16.05 7.71
CA LEU A 96 0.93 -15.18 6.99
C LEU A 96 -0.27 -14.74 7.87
N ASP A 97 -0.74 -15.60 8.75
CA ASP A 97 -1.96 -15.43 9.56
C ASP A 97 -1.70 -15.15 11.04
N PHE A 98 -0.46 -15.32 11.52
CA PHE A 98 -0.05 -15.01 12.90
C PHE A 98 1.47 -14.76 12.98
N ALA A 99 1.95 -14.37 14.17
CA ALA A 99 3.38 -14.23 14.47
C ALA A 99 3.76 -15.04 15.70
N GLU A 100 4.99 -15.53 15.76
CA GLU A 100 5.47 -16.32 16.88
C GLU A 100 6.87 -15.89 17.32
N ARG A 101 7.05 -15.67 18.61
CA ARG A 101 8.37 -15.56 19.24
C ARG A 101 8.68 -16.84 20.02
N VAL A 102 9.89 -17.32 19.87
CA VAL A 102 10.37 -18.50 20.61
C VAL A 102 11.45 -18.06 21.58
N TYR A 103 11.29 -18.43 22.83
CA TYR A 103 12.24 -18.16 23.91
C TYR A 103 12.80 -19.45 24.48
N ARG A 104 14.07 -19.42 24.88
CA ARG A 104 14.73 -20.58 25.52
C ARG A 104 15.35 -20.19 26.86
N LEU A 105 14.92 -20.88 27.91
CA LEU A 105 15.41 -20.74 29.28
C LEU A 105 15.95 -22.07 29.74
N GLY A 106 17.26 -22.27 29.59
CA GLY A 106 17.91 -23.59 29.80
C GLY A 106 17.38 -24.61 28.79
N GLU A 107 16.75 -25.68 29.26
CA GLU A 107 16.12 -26.71 28.41
C GLU A 107 14.64 -26.44 28.10
N GLN A 108 14.07 -25.38 28.66
CA GLN A 108 12.67 -25.04 28.48
C GLN A 108 12.48 -24.09 27.30
N GLU A 109 11.56 -24.41 26.43
CA GLU A 109 11.08 -23.51 25.38
C GLU A 109 9.72 -22.90 25.75
N ILE A 110 9.54 -21.65 25.40
CA ILE A 110 8.27 -20.91 25.53
C ILE A 110 7.95 -20.29 24.18
N HIS A 111 6.74 -20.57 23.70
CA HIS A 111 6.18 -20.04 22.47
C HIS A 111 5.16 -18.97 22.79
N GLU A 112 5.33 -17.79 22.21
CA GLU A 112 4.42 -16.66 22.31
C GLU A 112 3.87 -16.35 20.92
N ARG A 113 2.57 -16.63 20.71
CA ARG A 113 1.89 -16.46 19.42
C ARG A 113 0.93 -15.31 19.44
N PHE A 114 1.09 -14.38 18.52
CA PHE A 114 0.24 -13.21 18.32
C PHE A 114 -0.74 -13.44 17.19
N PHE A 115 -1.98 -13.11 17.45
CA PHE A 115 -3.08 -13.27 16.52
C PHE A 115 -4.05 -12.08 16.65
N VAL A 116 -4.53 -11.55 15.54
CA VAL A 116 -5.55 -10.51 15.47
C VAL A 116 -6.80 -11.13 14.85
N PRO A 117 -7.85 -11.40 15.65
CA PRO A 117 -9.09 -11.98 15.13
C PRO A 117 -9.77 -11.02 14.16
N ASP A 118 -10.28 -11.55 13.08
CA ASP A 118 -11.06 -10.76 12.12
C ASP A 118 -12.31 -10.15 12.75
N ARG A 119 -12.62 -8.91 12.38
CA ARG A 119 -13.83 -8.15 12.81
C ARG A 119 -13.93 -7.89 14.31
N SER A 120 -12.81 -7.90 15.00
CA SER A 120 -12.81 -7.50 16.40
C SER A 120 -11.58 -6.66 16.68
N GLN A 121 -11.73 -5.54 17.33
CA GLN A 121 -10.60 -4.74 17.79
C GLN A 121 -9.95 -5.47 18.98
N SER A 122 -9.34 -6.63 18.69
CA SER A 122 -8.78 -7.51 19.72
C SER A 122 -7.40 -8.03 19.36
N VAL A 123 -6.58 -8.16 20.36
CA VAL A 123 -5.29 -8.87 20.29
C VAL A 123 -5.38 -10.12 21.14
N VAL A 124 -4.98 -11.24 20.58
CA VAL A 124 -4.84 -12.50 21.30
C VAL A 124 -3.37 -12.88 21.33
N VAL A 125 -2.85 -13.12 22.51
CA VAL A 125 -1.49 -13.65 22.71
C VAL A 125 -1.58 -14.99 23.40
N SER A 126 -1.14 -16.04 22.73
CA SER A 126 -1.16 -17.41 23.28
C SER A 126 0.23 -17.83 23.67
N TYR A 127 0.30 -18.49 24.81
CA TYR A 127 1.54 -18.99 25.38
C TYR A 127 1.48 -20.51 25.47
N ASP A 128 2.57 -21.15 25.05
CA ASP A 128 2.82 -22.58 25.19
C ASP A 128 4.19 -22.79 25.83
N GLY A 129 4.32 -23.80 26.72
CA GLY A 129 5.55 -24.08 27.48
C GLY A 129 5.24 -24.71 28.81
N ALA A 130 6.27 -24.96 29.61
CA ALA A 130 6.15 -25.67 30.91
C ALA A 130 6.19 -24.75 32.14
N LEU A 131 6.60 -23.48 31.97
CA LEU A 131 6.82 -22.56 33.09
C LEU A 131 5.63 -21.64 33.33
N PRO A 132 5.22 -21.35 34.58
CA PRO A 132 4.25 -20.34 34.91
C PRO A 132 4.67 -18.96 34.37
N LEU A 133 3.76 -18.23 33.79
CA LEU A 133 4.05 -16.91 33.24
C LEU A 133 3.28 -15.81 33.95
N PHE A 134 3.93 -14.65 34.04
CA PHE A 134 3.36 -13.41 34.49
C PHE A 134 3.30 -12.47 33.29
N VAL A 135 2.10 -11.92 32.98
CA VAL A 135 1.88 -11.04 31.84
C VAL A 135 1.27 -9.73 32.32
N LYS A 136 1.94 -8.63 32.03
CA LYS A 136 1.51 -7.28 32.36
C LYS A 136 1.26 -6.49 31.08
N PRO A 137 -0.01 -6.26 30.68
CA PRO A 137 -0.33 -5.41 29.54
C PRO A 137 -0.02 -3.94 29.84
N GLU A 138 0.51 -3.25 28.85
CA GLU A 138 0.85 -1.83 28.91
C GLU A 138 -0.03 -1.06 27.92
N PHE A 139 -0.99 -0.30 28.44
CA PHE A 139 -1.96 0.46 27.67
C PHE A 139 -1.41 1.84 27.31
N ASP A 140 -1.60 2.24 26.03
CA ASP A 140 -1.32 3.59 25.53
C ASP A 140 -2.55 4.09 24.75
N MET A 141 -3.63 4.36 25.48
CA MET A 141 -4.91 4.77 24.90
C MET A 141 -4.91 6.28 24.62
N ARG A 142 -4.72 6.66 23.37
CA ARG A 142 -4.60 8.05 22.90
C ARG A 142 -5.00 8.19 21.43
N PHE A 143 -5.15 9.41 20.97
CA PHE A 143 -5.15 9.65 19.53
C PHE A 143 -3.78 9.27 18.93
N TYR A 144 -3.77 8.60 17.81
CA TYR A 144 -2.58 8.02 17.23
C TYR A 144 -1.48 9.06 16.95
N GLN A 145 -1.86 10.23 16.42
CA GLN A 145 -0.97 11.34 16.13
C GLN A 145 -0.52 12.14 17.37
N THR A 146 -1.18 11.98 18.50
CA THR A 146 -0.85 12.72 19.72
C THR A 146 0.26 12.00 20.49
N LEU A 147 1.45 12.57 20.49
CA LEU A 147 2.63 11.98 21.16
C LEU A 147 2.68 12.24 22.68
N ASN A 148 1.78 13.07 23.20
CA ASN A 148 1.82 13.49 24.58
C ASN A 148 0.62 12.97 25.37
N SER A 149 0.85 11.97 26.22
CA SER A 149 -0.15 11.38 27.11
C SER A 149 -0.42 12.18 28.41
N ASN A 150 0.01 13.44 28.49
CA ASN A 150 -0.17 14.25 29.70
C ASN A 150 -1.63 14.58 30.05
N PHE A 151 -2.58 14.23 29.19
CA PHE A 151 -4.02 14.53 29.34
C PHE A 151 -4.88 13.27 29.50
N SER A 152 -4.33 12.21 30.08
CA SER A 152 -5.04 10.94 30.24
C SER A 152 -5.68 10.81 31.62
N ASN A 153 -6.94 10.35 31.62
CA ASN A 153 -7.71 10.04 32.83
C ASN A 153 -7.98 8.55 32.88
N TYR A 154 -6.93 7.78 33.10
CA TYR A 154 -7.03 6.33 33.23
C TYR A 154 -7.81 5.91 34.49
N LYS A 155 -8.70 4.94 34.30
CA LYS A 155 -9.38 4.21 35.38
C LYS A 155 -9.21 2.72 35.12
N ALA A 156 -9.00 1.94 36.17
CA ALA A 156 -8.89 0.50 36.09
C ALA A 156 -9.62 -0.19 37.23
N GLY A 157 -10.15 -1.36 36.95
CA GLY A 157 -10.77 -2.25 37.94
C GLY A 157 -10.62 -3.70 37.53
N ILE A 158 -10.59 -4.59 38.51
CA ILE A 158 -10.59 -6.04 38.30
C ILE A 158 -11.97 -6.57 38.70
N GLN A 159 -12.60 -7.27 37.77
CA GLN A 159 -13.88 -7.92 37.99
C GLN A 159 -13.89 -9.29 37.32
N ASP A 160 -14.29 -10.34 38.06
CA ASP A 160 -14.39 -11.72 37.56
C ASP A 160 -13.10 -12.21 36.85
N GLY A 161 -11.93 -11.91 37.43
CA GLY A 161 -10.63 -12.31 36.87
C GLY A 161 -10.22 -11.54 35.61
N ARG A 162 -10.95 -10.48 35.24
CA ARG A 162 -10.68 -9.63 34.07
C ARG A 162 -10.26 -8.24 34.51
N LEU A 163 -9.34 -7.65 33.78
CA LEU A 163 -8.87 -6.27 33.96
C LEU A 163 -9.63 -5.36 32.99
N ALA A 164 -10.46 -4.46 33.51
CA ALA A 164 -11.08 -3.39 32.74
C ALA A 164 -10.26 -2.11 32.86
N VAL A 165 -9.91 -1.50 31.74
CA VAL A 165 -9.21 -0.21 31.69
C VAL A 165 -10.01 0.75 30.83
N SER A 166 -10.10 2.01 31.24
CA SER A 166 -10.68 3.07 30.42
C SER A 166 -9.82 4.33 30.49
N ASN A 167 -9.88 5.14 29.45
CA ASN A 167 -9.21 6.42 29.38
C ASN A 167 -10.09 7.42 28.65
N ARG A 168 -10.24 8.62 29.20
CA ARG A 168 -10.87 9.76 28.51
C ARG A 168 -9.78 10.68 27.98
N VAL A 169 -9.67 10.73 26.67
CA VAL A 169 -8.62 11.46 25.98
C VAL A 169 -9.15 12.77 25.42
N HIS A 170 -8.41 13.84 25.69
CA HIS A 170 -8.63 15.17 25.15
C HIS A 170 -7.41 15.54 24.29
N ASP A 171 -7.63 16.05 23.10
CA ASP A 171 -6.56 16.62 22.28
C ASP A 171 -6.64 18.16 22.42
N VAL A 172 -5.73 18.71 23.24
CA VAL A 172 -5.71 20.14 23.52
C VAL A 172 -5.15 20.90 22.32
N GLY A 173 -5.98 21.76 21.74
CA GLY A 173 -5.61 22.60 20.59
C GLY A 173 -6.04 22.06 19.25
N SER A 174 -6.62 20.86 19.18
CA SER A 174 -7.24 20.32 17.97
C SER A 174 -8.77 20.54 17.99
N LEU A 175 -9.40 20.39 16.83
CA LEU A 175 -10.86 20.39 16.70
C LEU A 175 -11.49 19.04 17.12
N ARG A 176 -10.70 18.12 17.64
CA ARG A 176 -11.18 16.80 18.03
C ARG A 176 -11.96 16.85 19.33
N GLU A 177 -13.10 16.20 19.33
CA GLU A 177 -13.88 15.99 20.54
C GLU A 177 -13.18 14.97 21.46
N ALA A 178 -13.42 15.12 22.79
CA ALA A 178 -12.93 14.15 23.76
C ALA A 178 -13.60 12.79 23.53
N LEU A 179 -12.78 11.73 23.45
CA LEU A 179 -13.25 10.36 23.28
C LEU A 179 -12.95 9.51 24.52
N ASP A 180 -13.85 8.61 24.82
CA ASP A 180 -13.68 7.57 25.83
C ASP A 180 -13.19 6.29 25.13
N PHE A 181 -12.08 5.73 25.60
CA PHE A 181 -11.56 4.43 25.18
C PHE A 181 -11.71 3.42 26.30
N TYR A 182 -12.04 2.18 25.91
CA TYR A 182 -12.23 1.08 26.84
C TYR A 182 -11.41 -0.13 26.39
N SER A 183 -10.93 -0.90 27.38
CA SER A 183 -10.34 -2.23 27.15
C SER A 183 -10.83 -3.21 28.19
N LEU A 184 -11.03 -4.45 27.78
CA LEU A 184 -11.22 -5.59 28.65
C LEU A 184 -10.16 -6.65 28.31
N THR A 185 -9.43 -7.06 29.34
CA THR A 185 -8.34 -8.05 29.21
C THR A 185 -8.56 -9.20 30.17
N GLY A 186 -8.38 -10.42 29.71
CA GLY A 186 -8.50 -11.61 30.56
C GLY A 186 -7.81 -12.82 29.93
N VAL A 187 -7.64 -13.86 30.76
CA VAL A 187 -7.02 -15.15 30.39
C VAL A 187 -8.11 -16.16 30.06
N THR A 188 -7.88 -16.97 29.04
CA THR A 188 -8.70 -18.14 28.69
C THR A 188 -7.79 -19.37 28.47
N GLY A 189 -8.32 -20.58 28.70
CA GLY A 189 -7.63 -21.85 28.48
C GLY A 189 -6.94 -22.44 29.70
N SER A 190 -6.68 -21.66 30.76
CA SER A 190 -6.20 -22.21 32.05
C SER A 190 -6.70 -21.41 33.24
N GLU A 191 -6.54 -21.98 34.46
CA GLU A 191 -6.73 -21.22 35.70
C GLU A 191 -5.72 -20.08 35.78
N SER A 192 -6.24 -18.89 36.14
CA SER A 192 -5.44 -17.68 36.19
C SER A 192 -5.84 -16.81 37.38
N SER A 193 -4.90 -15.98 37.81
CA SER A 193 -5.17 -14.88 38.74
C SER A 193 -4.74 -13.56 38.10
N VAL A 194 -5.39 -12.47 38.48
CA VAL A 194 -4.95 -11.12 38.16
C VAL A 194 -4.79 -10.32 39.42
N GLU A 195 -3.61 -9.73 39.58
CA GLU A 195 -3.29 -8.87 40.71
C GLU A 195 -3.24 -7.41 40.26
N SER A 196 -3.80 -6.52 41.07
CA SER A 196 -3.79 -5.09 40.81
C SER A 196 -2.40 -4.50 41.07
N VAL A 197 -1.89 -3.74 40.11
CA VAL A 197 -0.70 -2.90 40.34
C VAL A 197 -1.09 -1.73 41.24
N PRO A 198 -0.26 -1.35 42.26
CA PRO A 198 -0.50 -0.18 43.10
C PRO A 198 -0.71 1.07 42.26
N GLU A 199 -1.64 1.94 42.64
CA GLU A 199 -2.02 3.10 41.82
C GLU A 199 -0.85 4.04 41.50
N SER A 200 0.08 4.19 42.46
CA SER A 200 1.30 5.00 42.29
C SER A 200 2.28 4.44 41.27
N GLU A 201 2.15 3.17 40.87
CA GLU A 201 3.06 2.44 39.97
C GLU A 201 2.41 2.17 38.59
N ARG A 202 1.13 2.52 38.40
CA ARG A 202 0.39 2.21 37.17
C ARG A 202 0.85 3.04 35.99
N LEU A 203 1.25 4.29 36.23
CA LEU A 203 1.66 5.19 35.16
C LEU A 203 3.19 5.16 35.03
N ILE A 204 3.66 4.55 33.97
CA ILE A 204 5.08 4.30 33.72
C ILE A 204 5.55 5.27 32.63
N GLY A 205 6.51 6.15 32.96
CA GLY A 205 7.19 6.96 31.96
C GLY A 205 8.13 6.08 31.13
N LYS A 206 8.05 6.20 29.82
CA LYS A 206 8.97 5.55 28.88
C LYS A 206 9.67 6.62 28.05
N THR A 207 10.97 6.45 27.90
CA THR A 207 11.81 7.32 27.09
C THR A 207 12.38 6.49 25.95
N TYR A 208 12.16 6.91 24.72
CA TYR A 208 12.70 6.27 23.53
C TYR A 208 13.89 7.09 23.05
N LEU A 209 15.00 6.42 22.77
CA LEU A 209 16.13 7.06 22.09
C LEU A 209 15.74 7.39 20.65
N LYS A 210 16.11 8.55 20.21
CA LYS A 210 16.05 8.92 18.80
C LYS A 210 17.21 8.29 18.06
N ASP A 211 16.94 7.80 16.89
CA ASP A 211 17.96 7.58 15.88
C ASP A 211 18.24 8.95 15.22
N GLU A 212 19.41 9.53 15.48
CA GLU A 212 19.77 10.91 15.06
C GLU A 212 19.60 11.18 13.56
N HIS A 213 19.57 10.14 12.73
CA HIS A 213 19.53 10.29 11.28
C HIS A 213 18.12 10.13 10.68
N ARG A 214 17.27 9.30 11.25
CA ARG A 214 15.91 9.03 10.74
C ARG A 214 14.87 10.07 11.11
N ASP A 215 14.92 10.58 12.32
CA ASP A 215 14.00 11.63 12.78
C ASP A 215 14.16 12.93 11.99
N LYS A 216 15.35 13.22 11.47
CA LYS A 216 15.59 14.42 10.65
C LYS A 216 14.86 14.38 9.32
N LEU A 217 14.61 13.21 8.73
CA LEU A 217 13.95 13.12 7.43
C LEU A 217 12.44 13.35 7.50
N ILE A 218 11.78 12.86 8.53
CA ILE A 218 10.31 12.86 8.62
C ILE A 218 9.78 13.89 9.61
N HIS A 219 10.51 14.13 10.71
CA HIS A 219 10.05 15.03 11.77
C HIS A 219 10.23 16.51 11.44
N SER A 220 11.21 16.85 10.65
CA SER A 220 11.40 18.22 10.19
C SER A 220 10.24 18.74 9.34
N VAL A 221 9.49 17.87 8.63
CA VAL A 221 8.28 18.27 7.88
C VAL A 221 7.21 18.86 8.80
N TYR A 222 7.04 18.30 9.99
CA TYR A 222 5.95 18.71 10.88
C TYR A 222 6.36 19.72 11.96
N VAL A 223 7.64 19.87 12.27
CA VAL A 223 8.14 20.67 13.41
C VAL A 223 8.83 21.96 12.97
N GLU A 224 9.50 22.00 11.82
CA GLU A 224 10.12 23.25 11.32
C GLU A 224 9.11 24.32 10.94
N THR A 225 7.88 23.96 10.63
CA THR A 225 6.79 24.93 10.42
C THR A 225 6.34 25.64 11.70
N GLN A 226 6.79 25.20 12.88
CA GLN A 226 6.43 25.79 14.17
C GLN A 226 7.57 26.48 14.92
N THR A 227 8.83 26.40 14.48
CA THR A 227 9.96 27.04 15.15
C THR A 227 10.50 28.23 14.36
N GLN A 228 10.37 29.39 14.94
CA GLN A 228 10.77 30.69 14.35
C GLN A 228 12.27 30.97 14.41
N SER A 229 13.16 30.05 14.68
CA SER A 229 14.60 30.28 14.74
C SER A 229 15.43 29.15 14.14
N PRO A 230 16.22 29.43 13.09
CA PRO A 230 17.12 28.44 12.47
C PRO A 230 18.33 28.06 13.35
N ASP A 231 18.61 28.79 14.40
CA ASP A 231 19.83 28.65 15.23
C ASP A 231 19.59 27.79 16.50
N GLU A 232 18.34 27.49 16.84
CA GLU A 232 18.03 26.57 17.92
C GLU A 232 17.71 25.21 17.34
N ALA A 233 18.74 24.38 17.17
CA ALA A 233 18.52 22.96 16.94
C ALA A 233 17.64 22.42 18.08
N PRO A 234 16.43 21.94 17.82
CA PRO A 234 15.58 21.45 18.88
C PRO A 234 16.29 20.29 19.57
N VAL A 235 16.41 20.37 20.89
CA VAL A 235 16.94 19.30 21.73
C VAL A 235 15.90 18.18 21.79
N TRP A 236 15.79 17.41 20.71
CA TRP A 236 14.82 16.32 20.56
C TRP A 236 15.53 14.96 20.61
N ASP A 237 16.43 14.76 21.57
CA ASP A 237 17.17 13.51 21.67
C ASP A 237 16.36 12.34 22.24
N THR A 238 15.18 12.61 22.78
CA THR A 238 14.31 11.58 23.35
C THR A 238 12.83 11.93 23.24
N TYR A 239 11.99 10.92 23.00
CA TYR A 239 10.54 11.00 23.19
C TYR A 239 10.16 10.43 24.55
N SER A 240 9.37 11.17 25.33
CA SER A 240 8.77 10.67 26.55
C SER A 240 7.29 10.38 26.32
N THR A 241 6.85 9.16 26.57
CA THR A 241 5.45 8.80 26.65
C THR A 241 5.15 8.14 27.97
N LYS A 242 3.89 8.03 28.34
CA LYS A 242 3.43 7.34 29.53
C LYS A 242 2.50 6.21 29.14
N VAL A 243 2.81 5.00 29.60
CA VAL A 243 1.94 3.83 29.48
C VAL A 243 1.26 3.54 30.79
N TYR A 244 0.07 2.95 30.74
CA TYR A 244 -0.69 2.59 31.92
C TYR A 244 -0.75 1.08 32.08
N ALA A 245 -0.24 0.58 33.22
CA ALA A 245 -0.18 -0.85 33.55
C ALA A 245 -0.87 -1.09 34.89
N ALA A 246 -2.08 -1.62 34.86
CA ALA A 246 -2.95 -1.70 36.03
C ALA A 246 -3.08 -3.09 36.64
N GLY A 247 -2.64 -4.14 35.95
CA GLY A 247 -2.76 -5.51 36.44
C GLY A 247 -1.69 -6.44 35.91
N VAL A 248 -1.42 -7.48 36.64
CA VAL A 248 -0.50 -8.59 36.29
C VAL A 248 -1.30 -9.88 36.30
N PHE A 249 -1.34 -10.55 35.17
CA PHE A 249 -1.95 -11.89 35.05
C PHE A 249 -0.89 -12.96 35.34
N ARG A 250 -1.27 -13.97 36.14
CA ARG A 250 -0.48 -15.18 36.35
C ARG A 250 -1.25 -16.38 35.82
N ALA A 251 -0.65 -17.16 34.95
CA ALA A 251 -1.25 -18.38 34.43
C ALA A 251 -0.19 -19.42 34.05
N ASN A 252 -0.62 -20.69 33.99
CA ASN A 252 0.20 -21.79 33.53
C ASN A 252 -0.12 -22.09 32.07
N PRO A 253 0.84 -22.10 31.14
CA PRO A 253 0.63 -22.52 29.78
C PRO A 253 0.08 -23.96 29.67
N PRO A 254 -0.71 -24.30 28.65
CA PRO A 254 -1.13 -23.42 27.58
C PRO A 254 -2.29 -22.49 27.97
N PHE A 255 -2.19 -21.21 27.62
CA PHE A 255 -3.28 -20.25 27.79
C PHE A 255 -3.23 -19.16 26.72
N SER A 256 -4.32 -18.40 26.59
CA SER A 256 -4.35 -17.19 25.76
C SER A 256 -4.79 -15.99 26.60
N LEU A 257 -4.09 -14.88 26.43
CA LEU A 257 -4.51 -13.56 26.91
C LEU A 257 -5.27 -12.87 25.78
N VAL A 258 -6.49 -12.43 26.06
CA VAL A 258 -7.35 -11.70 25.11
C VAL A 258 -7.46 -10.26 25.59
N CYS A 259 -7.10 -9.31 24.73
CA CYS A 259 -7.25 -7.88 24.96
C CYS A 259 -8.19 -7.32 23.90
N THR A 260 -9.32 -6.75 24.28
CA THR A 260 -10.31 -6.15 23.40
C THR A 260 -10.43 -4.66 23.68
N PHE A 261 -10.59 -3.86 22.64
CA PHE A 261 -10.58 -2.41 22.66
C PHE A 261 -11.82 -1.83 21.97
N GLY A 262 -12.16 -0.60 22.28
CA GLY A 262 -13.25 0.12 21.64
C GLY A 262 -13.57 1.43 22.33
N ASP A 263 -14.57 2.13 21.82
CA ASP A 263 -15.03 3.43 22.30
C ASP A 263 -16.27 3.32 23.23
N THR A 264 -16.87 2.15 23.34
CA THR A 264 -17.95 1.90 24.30
C THR A 264 -17.69 0.63 25.11
N LYS A 265 -17.97 0.71 26.42
CA LYS A 265 -17.83 -0.42 27.35
C LYS A 265 -18.63 -1.64 26.90
N LYS A 266 -19.87 -1.42 26.44
CA LYS A 266 -20.80 -2.50 26.08
C LYS A 266 -20.32 -3.28 24.85
N GLU A 267 -19.78 -2.60 23.84
CA GLU A 267 -19.21 -3.24 22.65
C GLU A 267 -17.97 -4.03 23.01
N VAL A 268 -17.05 -3.45 23.79
CA VAL A 268 -15.85 -4.13 24.27
C VAL A 268 -16.16 -5.42 25.04
N GLU A 269 -17.16 -5.39 25.95
CA GLU A 269 -17.59 -6.57 26.68
C GLU A 269 -18.17 -7.64 25.74
N LYS A 270 -19.04 -7.25 24.80
CA LYS A 270 -19.62 -8.16 23.82
C LYS A 270 -18.57 -8.79 22.92
N ASP A 271 -17.63 -8.00 22.41
CA ASP A 271 -16.58 -8.49 21.50
C ASP A 271 -15.58 -9.38 22.25
N TYR A 272 -15.23 -9.04 23.48
CA TYR A 272 -14.40 -9.89 24.33
C TYR A 272 -15.03 -11.28 24.53
N ASP A 273 -16.30 -11.34 24.93
CA ASP A 273 -17.00 -12.60 25.14
C ASP A 273 -17.13 -13.38 23.83
N SER A 274 -17.36 -12.72 22.70
CA SER A 274 -17.42 -13.32 21.38
C SER A 274 -16.08 -13.92 20.95
N VAL A 275 -14.96 -13.19 21.15
CA VAL A 275 -13.62 -13.65 20.82
C VAL A 275 -13.23 -14.85 21.68
N CYS A 276 -13.49 -14.78 23.00
CA CYS A 276 -13.20 -15.90 23.91
C CYS A 276 -13.99 -17.16 23.55
N ALA A 277 -15.27 -17.02 23.23
CA ALA A 277 -16.14 -18.14 22.86
C ALA A 277 -15.76 -18.80 21.52
N ALA A 278 -15.21 -18.01 20.59
CA ALA A 278 -14.92 -18.43 19.20
C ALA A 278 -13.42 -18.46 18.88
N LEU A 279 -12.53 -18.48 19.84
CA LEU A 279 -11.08 -18.29 19.62
C LEU A 279 -10.49 -19.26 18.58
N GLN A 280 -10.76 -20.56 18.74
CA GLN A 280 -10.26 -21.59 17.81
C GLN A 280 -10.87 -21.40 16.41
N THR A 281 -12.17 -21.19 16.31
CA THR A 281 -12.87 -20.96 15.06
C THR A 281 -12.39 -19.66 14.38
N SER A 282 -12.04 -18.63 15.14
CA SER A 282 -11.49 -17.38 14.61
C SER A 282 -10.11 -17.58 13.99
N ARG A 283 -9.27 -18.41 14.57
CA ARG A 283 -7.96 -18.78 14.00
C ARG A 283 -8.11 -19.57 12.71
N GLU A 284 -8.97 -20.58 12.70
CA GLU A 284 -9.26 -21.38 11.51
C GLU A 284 -9.80 -20.50 10.37
N ARG A 285 -10.71 -19.59 10.69
CA ARG A 285 -11.29 -18.65 9.73
C ARG A 285 -10.23 -17.70 9.15
N LYS A 286 -9.37 -17.10 10.00
CA LYS A 286 -8.27 -16.24 9.52
C LYS A 286 -7.35 -16.99 8.56
N ARG A 287 -7.02 -18.25 8.89
CA ARG A 287 -6.23 -19.12 8.02
C ARG A 287 -6.94 -19.42 6.69
N GLU A 288 -8.23 -19.72 6.73
CA GLU A 288 -9.05 -19.95 5.53
C GLU A 288 -9.15 -18.69 4.68
N ASP A 289 -9.34 -17.53 5.30
CA ASP A 289 -9.38 -16.24 4.59
C ASP A 289 -8.04 -15.92 3.92
N THR A 290 -6.91 -16.17 4.59
CA THR A 290 -5.56 -16.01 4.01
C THR A 290 -5.34 -16.96 2.83
N VAL A 291 -5.74 -18.24 2.96
CA VAL A 291 -5.73 -19.20 1.85
C VAL A 291 -6.60 -18.72 0.70
N GLY A 292 -7.78 -18.18 1.00
CA GLY A 292 -8.72 -17.62 0.03
C GLY A 292 -8.10 -16.45 -0.76
N GLN A 293 -7.45 -15.52 -0.08
CA GLN A 293 -6.75 -14.38 -0.69
C GLN A 293 -5.67 -14.85 -1.67
N LEU A 294 -4.76 -15.73 -1.23
CA LEU A 294 -3.71 -16.29 -2.07
C LEU A 294 -4.24 -17.12 -3.22
N THR A 295 -5.40 -17.76 -3.04
CA THR A 295 -6.05 -18.54 -4.12
C THR A 295 -6.66 -17.63 -5.17
N ASN A 296 -7.34 -16.55 -4.75
CA ASN A 296 -8.05 -15.65 -5.66
C ASN A 296 -7.11 -14.70 -6.40
N ALA A 297 -6.11 -14.15 -5.69
CA ALA A 297 -5.05 -13.34 -6.28
C ALA A 297 -3.84 -14.20 -6.70
N GLY A 298 -4.06 -15.46 -7.06
CA GLY A 298 -3.03 -16.46 -7.27
C GLY A 298 -1.97 -16.00 -8.26
N PHE A 299 -0.75 -15.79 -7.77
CA PHE A 299 0.44 -15.46 -8.54
C PHE A 299 1.57 -16.42 -8.13
N GLU A 300 2.28 -16.98 -9.06
CA GLU A 300 3.34 -17.96 -8.83
C GLU A 300 4.32 -17.97 -10.01
N THR A 301 5.60 -17.89 -9.71
CA THR A 301 6.66 -17.82 -10.74
C THR A 301 7.59 -19.02 -10.74
N GLY A 302 7.58 -19.81 -9.66
CA GLY A 302 8.58 -20.84 -9.39
C GLY A 302 9.92 -20.27 -8.92
N HIS A 303 10.06 -18.96 -8.76
CA HIS A 303 11.18 -18.30 -8.11
C HIS A 303 10.82 -18.05 -6.65
N GLU A 304 11.45 -18.75 -5.73
CA GLU A 304 11.06 -18.85 -4.32
C GLU A 304 10.94 -17.49 -3.64
N GLU A 305 11.96 -16.62 -3.79
CA GLU A 305 11.94 -15.29 -3.15
C GLU A 305 10.81 -14.42 -3.68
N THR A 306 10.54 -14.44 -4.99
CA THR A 306 9.43 -13.66 -5.58
C THR A 306 8.09 -14.16 -5.06
N ASP A 307 7.89 -15.48 -5.04
CA ASP A 307 6.64 -16.10 -4.59
C ASP A 307 6.40 -15.84 -3.08
N GLN A 308 7.47 -15.89 -2.28
CA GLN A 308 7.44 -15.62 -0.84
C GLN A 308 7.16 -14.14 -0.56
N ALA A 309 7.87 -13.23 -1.24
CA ALA A 309 7.63 -11.78 -1.13
C ALA A 309 6.19 -11.43 -1.52
N TYR A 310 5.69 -12.00 -2.64
CA TYR A 310 4.32 -11.75 -3.07
C TYR A 310 3.29 -12.18 -2.02
N ALA A 311 3.43 -13.38 -1.45
CA ALA A 311 2.51 -13.88 -0.43
C ALA A 311 2.53 -13.01 0.84
N GLN A 312 3.71 -12.61 1.30
CA GLN A 312 3.87 -11.75 2.48
C GLN A 312 3.30 -10.34 2.22
N VAL A 313 3.69 -9.69 1.11
CA VAL A 313 3.22 -8.33 0.78
C VAL A 313 1.71 -8.29 0.57
N LEU A 314 1.14 -9.26 -0.17
CA LEU A 314 -0.31 -9.34 -0.40
C LEU A 314 -1.06 -9.47 0.92
N THR A 315 -0.56 -10.30 1.85
CA THR A 315 -1.21 -10.50 3.15
C THR A 315 -1.13 -9.23 4.01
N ARG A 316 0.05 -8.60 4.09
CA ARG A 316 0.22 -7.34 4.86
C ARG A 316 -0.58 -6.19 4.25
N PHE A 317 -0.65 -6.10 2.94
CA PHE A 317 -1.51 -5.14 2.25
C PHE A 317 -2.99 -5.35 2.61
N ASN A 318 -3.46 -6.60 2.59
CA ASN A 318 -4.83 -6.92 2.99
C ASN A 318 -5.10 -6.64 4.48
N ASP A 319 -4.11 -6.79 5.36
CA ASP A 319 -4.21 -6.42 6.77
C ASP A 319 -4.41 -4.89 6.97
N ALA A 320 -3.92 -4.06 6.04
CA ALA A 320 -4.13 -2.61 6.04
C ALA A 320 -5.48 -2.18 5.44
N LEU A 321 -6.24 -3.09 4.82
CA LEU A 321 -7.55 -2.78 4.27
C LEU A 321 -8.59 -2.61 5.38
N VAL A 322 -9.45 -1.63 5.20
CA VAL A 322 -10.69 -1.48 5.96
C VAL A 322 -11.82 -2.03 5.10
N ALA A 323 -11.90 -3.34 5.00
CA ALA A 323 -12.87 -4.07 4.15
C ALA A 323 -14.18 -4.41 4.87
N ARG A 324 -14.47 -3.74 6.00
CA ARG A 324 -15.63 -4.07 6.85
C ARG A 324 -16.15 -2.85 7.55
N ASP A 325 -17.37 -2.99 8.14
CA ASP A 325 -18.04 -2.02 8.99
C ASP A 325 -17.16 -1.55 10.14
N ALA A 326 -16.24 -0.65 9.84
CA ALA A 326 -15.55 0.10 10.85
C ALA A 326 -16.35 1.37 11.13
N THR A 327 -16.51 1.67 12.39
CA THR A 327 -17.19 2.90 12.77
C THR A 327 -16.16 4.00 12.91
N LEU A 328 -16.15 4.92 11.95
CA LEU A 328 -15.32 6.12 12.01
C LEU A 328 -16.09 7.24 12.69
N HIS A 329 -15.50 7.83 13.73
CA HIS A 329 -15.96 9.09 14.26
C HIS A 329 -15.48 10.24 13.37
N VAL A 330 -16.32 10.67 12.43
CA VAL A 330 -16.08 11.91 11.67
C VAL A 330 -16.75 13.05 12.41
N ALA A 331 -16.02 14.12 12.74
CA ALA A 331 -16.59 15.26 13.45
C ALA A 331 -17.77 15.89 12.66
N PRO A 332 -18.78 16.44 13.33
CA PRO A 332 -18.86 16.60 14.78
C PRO A 332 -19.73 15.58 15.52
N THR A 333 -20.32 14.52 14.93
CA THR A 333 -21.17 13.61 15.74
C THR A 333 -21.62 12.32 15.03
N HIS A 334 -21.07 11.95 13.87
CA HIS A 334 -21.63 10.85 13.11
C HIS A 334 -20.70 9.64 13.08
N ARG A 335 -21.15 8.53 13.67
CA ARG A 335 -20.62 7.19 13.37
C ARG A 335 -21.04 6.84 11.95
N ARG A 336 -20.08 6.56 11.07
CA ARG A 336 -20.35 6.10 9.70
C ARG A 336 -19.61 4.78 9.45
N HIS A 337 -20.24 3.91 8.71
CA HIS A 337 -19.56 2.77 8.12
C HIS A 337 -18.45 3.32 7.22
N PHE A 338 -17.27 2.72 7.33
CA PHE A 338 -16.10 3.14 6.58
C PHE A 338 -15.47 1.93 5.88
N TYR A 339 -15.20 2.10 4.60
CA TYR A 339 -14.39 1.20 3.78
C TYR A 339 -13.26 2.01 3.17
N GLY A 340 -12.05 1.47 3.19
CA GLY A 340 -10.92 2.21 2.65
C GLY A 340 -9.60 1.47 2.81
N ILE A 341 -8.52 2.18 2.54
CA ILE A 341 -7.15 1.72 2.70
C ILE A 341 -6.42 2.77 3.52
N PHE A 342 -5.80 2.37 4.64
CA PHE A 342 -4.88 3.27 5.32
C PHE A 342 -3.67 3.51 4.45
N ALA A 343 -3.18 4.75 4.39
CA ALA A 343 -2.02 5.09 3.59
C ALA A 343 -0.77 4.33 4.05
N GLY A 344 -0.65 4.07 5.35
CA GLY A 344 0.44 3.27 5.88
C GLY A 344 0.40 3.15 7.39
N ASN A 345 1.44 2.56 7.93
CA ASN A 345 1.66 2.48 9.36
C ASN A 345 2.34 3.76 9.90
N LYS A 346 2.54 3.87 11.19
CA LYS A 346 3.14 5.03 11.88
C LYS A 346 2.32 6.30 11.67
N TYR A 347 2.79 7.24 10.85
CA TYR A 347 2.17 8.56 10.64
C TYR A 347 0.91 8.51 9.78
N PHE A 348 0.65 7.42 9.07
CA PHE A 348 -0.29 7.35 7.95
C PHE A 348 -1.47 6.42 8.20
N MET A 349 -1.80 6.16 9.48
CA MET A 349 -2.99 5.36 9.83
C MET A 349 -4.31 6.14 9.68
N ASP A 350 -4.43 6.83 8.57
CA ASP A 350 -5.60 7.58 8.13
C ASP A 350 -5.89 7.26 6.66
N ALA A 351 -7.09 7.55 6.18
CA ALA A 351 -7.46 7.33 4.79
C ALA A 351 -7.14 8.56 3.93
N TRP A 352 -5.90 8.61 3.44
CA TRP A 352 -5.48 9.57 2.43
C TRP A 352 -6.02 9.14 1.08
N LYS A 353 -6.86 9.95 0.45
CA LYS A 353 -7.61 9.54 -0.76
C LYS A 353 -6.75 9.41 -2.01
N ARG A 354 -5.61 10.07 -2.08
CA ARG A 354 -4.59 9.83 -3.10
C ARG A 354 -4.03 8.42 -2.96
N ASP A 355 -3.48 8.10 -1.79
CA ASP A 355 -2.86 6.81 -1.46
C ASP A 355 -3.85 5.66 -1.61
N GLU A 356 -5.08 5.83 -1.10
CA GLU A 356 -6.16 4.86 -1.22
C GLU A 356 -6.47 4.53 -2.68
N ASN A 357 -6.65 5.56 -3.54
CA ASN A 357 -7.02 5.33 -4.93
C ASN A 357 -5.84 4.80 -5.77
N ILE A 358 -4.60 5.18 -5.48
CA ILE A 358 -3.42 4.53 -6.08
C ILE A 358 -3.37 3.06 -5.67
N SER A 359 -3.54 2.78 -4.37
CA SER A 359 -3.49 1.43 -3.79
C SER A 359 -4.63 0.53 -4.23
N LEU A 360 -5.81 1.10 -4.54
CA LEU A 360 -6.98 0.35 -5.03
C LEU A 360 -6.68 -0.44 -6.32
N GLY A 361 -5.67 -0.02 -7.09
CA GLY A 361 -5.16 -0.78 -8.22
C GLY A 361 -4.72 -2.20 -7.85
N ALA A 362 -4.13 -2.41 -6.67
CA ALA A 362 -3.75 -3.75 -6.21
C ALA A 362 -4.96 -4.62 -5.88
N VAL A 363 -6.02 -4.05 -5.32
CA VAL A 363 -7.29 -4.76 -5.06
C VAL A 363 -7.91 -5.23 -6.36
N LEU A 364 -7.91 -4.36 -7.39
CA LEU A 364 -8.45 -4.67 -8.72
C LEU A 364 -7.65 -5.77 -9.42
N VAL A 365 -6.31 -5.66 -9.46
CA VAL A 365 -5.49 -6.72 -10.09
C VAL A 365 -5.49 -8.02 -9.29
N SER A 366 -5.89 -8.02 -8.03
CA SER A 366 -6.18 -9.21 -7.24
C SER A 366 -7.59 -9.78 -7.50
N SER A 367 -8.39 -9.12 -8.34
CA SER A 367 -9.77 -9.47 -8.67
C SER A 367 -10.73 -9.53 -7.46
N ASP A 368 -10.44 -8.77 -6.41
CA ASP A 368 -11.34 -8.58 -5.25
C ASP A 368 -12.31 -7.40 -5.53
N TYR A 369 -13.21 -7.64 -6.50
CA TYR A 369 -14.14 -6.60 -6.96
C TYR A 369 -15.18 -6.23 -5.90
N GLU A 370 -15.47 -7.11 -4.96
CA GLU A 370 -16.38 -6.86 -3.85
C GLU A 370 -15.80 -5.81 -2.89
N THR A 371 -14.54 -5.97 -2.50
CA THR A 371 -13.81 -4.99 -1.68
C THR A 371 -13.61 -3.67 -2.46
N ALA A 372 -13.22 -3.75 -3.74
CA ALA A 372 -13.04 -2.57 -4.58
C ALA A 372 -14.36 -1.75 -4.69
N ARG A 373 -15.50 -2.42 -4.91
CA ARG A 373 -16.82 -1.78 -4.94
C ARG A 373 -17.12 -1.02 -3.66
N ALA A 374 -16.91 -1.66 -2.50
CA ALA A 374 -17.19 -1.05 -1.20
C ALA A 374 -16.33 0.20 -0.94
N ILE A 375 -15.04 0.15 -1.30
CA ILE A 375 -14.12 1.28 -1.16
C ILE A 375 -14.53 2.44 -2.09
N ILE A 376 -14.81 2.15 -3.37
CA ILE A 376 -15.27 3.15 -4.33
C ILE A 376 -16.56 3.79 -3.84
N ASP A 377 -17.54 2.99 -3.43
CA ASP A 377 -18.82 3.50 -2.94
C ASP A 377 -18.62 4.43 -1.73
N ASN A 378 -17.82 4.02 -0.75
CA ASN A 378 -17.50 4.84 0.42
C ASN A 378 -16.79 6.15 0.05
N THR A 379 -15.82 6.10 -0.85
CA THR A 379 -15.05 7.27 -1.28
C THR A 379 -15.95 8.36 -1.87
N TRP A 380 -16.86 7.99 -2.76
CA TRP A 380 -17.75 8.94 -3.44
C TRP A 380 -18.84 9.54 -2.56
N GLN A 381 -19.17 8.92 -1.40
CA GLN A 381 -20.13 9.49 -0.43
C GLN A 381 -19.66 10.81 0.21
N HIS A 382 -18.39 11.13 0.10
CA HIS A 382 -17.76 12.29 0.73
C HIS A 382 -17.42 13.43 -0.25
N GLN A 383 -18.02 13.45 -1.43
CA GLN A 383 -17.76 14.50 -2.43
C GLN A 383 -18.18 15.89 -1.95
N ASP A 384 -17.35 16.90 -2.21
CA ASP A 384 -17.69 18.31 -1.96
C ASP A 384 -18.75 18.81 -2.95
N ALA A 385 -19.86 19.29 -2.41
CA ALA A 385 -20.99 19.80 -3.20
C ALA A 385 -20.68 21.07 -4.02
N ARG A 386 -19.59 21.79 -3.72
CA ARG A 386 -19.21 23.02 -4.40
C ARG A 386 -18.24 22.75 -5.56
N THR A 387 -17.25 21.92 -5.36
CA THR A 387 -16.14 21.71 -6.31
C THR A 387 -16.21 20.37 -7.03
N GLY A 388 -17.07 19.45 -6.57
CA GLY A 388 -17.10 18.08 -7.08
C GLY A 388 -15.86 17.22 -6.67
N ARG A 389 -14.91 17.78 -5.91
CA ARG A 389 -13.71 17.07 -5.46
C ARG A 389 -14.01 16.08 -4.34
N LEU A 390 -13.19 15.06 -4.24
CA LEU A 390 -13.15 14.14 -3.11
C LEU A 390 -12.25 14.70 -2.00
N PRO A 391 -12.44 14.30 -0.72
CA PRO A 391 -11.59 14.79 0.36
C PRO A 391 -10.13 14.38 0.14
N HIS A 392 -9.21 15.22 0.60
CA HIS A 392 -7.78 14.91 0.61
C HIS A 392 -7.46 13.78 1.58
N ILE A 393 -8.05 13.85 2.79
CA ILE A 393 -7.89 12.86 3.85
C ILE A 393 -9.21 12.71 4.62
N ILE A 394 -9.48 11.50 5.06
CA ILE A 394 -10.51 11.20 6.05
C ILE A 394 -9.82 10.75 7.33
N ARG A 395 -9.88 11.57 8.35
CA ARG A 395 -9.27 11.34 9.65
C ARG A 395 -10.32 11.32 10.75
N ALA A 396 -10.17 10.40 11.72
CA ALA A 396 -11.11 10.28 12.83
C ALA A 396 -11.18 11.59 13.63
N GLY A 397 -12.41 12.07 13.87
CA GLY A 397 -12.68 13.27 14.69
C GLY A 397 -12.33 14.61 14.03
N GLU A 398 -11.89 14.62 12.76
CA GLU A 398 -11.55 15.86 12.04
C GLU A 398 -12.54 16.19 10.91
N PRO A 399 -12.70 17.47 10.55
CA PRO A 399 -13.50 17.88 9.40
C PRO A 399 -12.82 17.43 8.08
N LEU A 400 -13.64 17.19 7.06
CA LEU A 400 -13.16 16.86 5.72
C LEU A 400 -12.51 18.09 5.07
N VAL A 401 -11.38 17.88 4.39
CA VAL A 401 -10.66 18.89 3.62
C VAL A 401 -10.47 18.43 2.18
N TYR A 402 -10.49 19.36 1.20
CA TYR A 402 -10.63 19.06 -0.23
C TYR A 402 -9.52 19.70 -1.08
N TYR A 403 -8.29 19.61 -0.64
CA TYR A 403 -7.14 20.24 -1.30
C TYR A 403 -6.62 19.48 -2.50
N SER A 404 -6.67 18.14 -2.49
CA SER A 404 -6.06 17.28 -3.50
C SER A 404 -6.77 17.34 -4.85
N SER A 405 -6.03 17.62 -5.92
CA SER A 405 -6.51 17.50 -7.31
C SER A 405 -6.35 16.07 -7.82
N ASP A 406 -5.22 15.45 -7.54
CA ASP A 406 -4.89 14.10 -8.00
C ASP A 406 -5.79 13.01 -7.39
N GLY A 407 -6.17 13.13 -6.11
CA GLY A 407 -7.00 12.14 -5.44
C GLY A 407 -8.32 11.86 -6.14
N THR A 408 -9.01 12.91 -6.64
CA THR A 408 -10.26 12.75 -7.39
C THR A 408 -10.05 12.15 -8.77
N LEU A 409 -8.99 12.54 -9.46
CA LEU A 409 -8.63 12.00 -10.77
C LEU A 409 -8.25 10.51 -10.69
N TRP A 410 -7.50 10.13 -9.66
CA TRP A 410 -7.22 8.72 -9.37
C TRP A 410 -8.50 7.94 -9.08
N ALA A 411 -9.45 8.50 -8.31
CA ALA A 411 -10.71 7.85 -8.01
C ALA A 411 -11.56 7.61 -9.28
N LEU A 412 -11.60 8.57 -10.20
CA LEU A 412 -12.26 8.40 -11.52
C LEU A 412 -11.58 7.29 -12.34
N ASN A 413 -10.26 7.30 -12.39
CA ASN A 413 -9.51 6.27 -13.09
C ASN A 413 -9.81 4.87 -12.51
N ARG A 414 -9.88 4.72 -11.18
CA ARG A 414 -10.20 3.44 -10.52
C ARG A 414 -11.66 3.03 -10.68
N LEU A 415 -12.59 3.98 -10.66
CA LEU A 415 -13.99 3.71 -10.99
C LEU A 415 -14.13 3.12 -12.40
N TRP A 416 -13.46 3.72 -13.37
CA TRP A 416 -13.45 3.22 -14.74
C TRP A 416 -12.78 1.84 -14.85
N GLN A 417 -11.62 1.64 -14.22
CA GLN A 417 -10.94 0.35 -14.20
C GLN A 417 -11.82 -0.73 -13.56
N TYR A 418 -12.51 -0.42 -12.46
CA TYR A 418 -13.46 -1.33 -11.82
C TYR A 418 -14.57 -1.75 -12.79
N VAL A 419 -15.22 -0.81 -13.46
CA VAL A 419 -16.28 -1.09 -14.43
C VAL A 419 -15.74 -1.94 -15.59
N LYS A 420 -14.55 -1.59 -16.08
CA LYS A 420 -13.90 -2.29 -17.19
C LYS A 420 -13.57 -3.75 -16.86
N GLU A 421 -13.09 -4.03 -15.65
CA GLU A 421 -12.65 -5.36 -15.25
C GLU A 421 -13.78 -6.23 -14.68
N SER A 422 -14.67 -5.65 -13.85
CA SER A 422 -15.79 -6.35 -13.23
C SER A 422 -17.01 -6.49 -14.13
N GLY A 423 -17.22 -5.55 -15.07
CA GLY A 423 -18.43 -5.44 -15.87
C GLY A 423 -19.63 -4.86 -15.11
N ASP A 424 -19.44 -4.41 -13.88
CA ASP A 424 -20.50 -3.80 -13.07
C ASP A 424 -20.74 -2.33 -13.45
N THR A 425 -21.54 -2.14 -14.47
CA THR A 425 -21.93 -0.80 -14.92
C THR A 425 -22.85 -0.09 -13.93
N SER A 426 -23.51 -0.83 -13.02
CA SER A 426 -24.40 -0.21 -12.03
C SER A 426 -23.67 0.78 -11.12
N MET A 427 -22.39 0.53 -10.81
CA MET A 427 -21.58 1.44 -10.01
C MET A 427 -21.41 2.82 -10.69
N LEU A 428 -21.24 2.83 -12.02
CA LEU A 428 -21.14 4.08 -12.76
C LEU A 428 -22.47 4.84 -12.77
N GLU A 429 -23.59 4.12 -12.88
CA GLU A 429 -24.92 4.72 -12.79
C GLU A 429 -25.20 5.26 -11.38
N ASP A 430 -24.84 4.51 -10.33
CA ASP A 430 -24.98 4.93 -8.93
C ASP A 430 -24.19 6.22 -8.61
N LYS A 431 -23.05 6.45 -9.30
CA LYS A 431 -22.17 7.62 -9.10
C LYS A 431 -22.34 8.69 -10.19
N ALA A 432 -23.26 8.50 -11.11
CA ALA A 432 -23.40 9.33 -12.30
C ALA A 432 -23.51 10.85 -12.02
N GLU A 433 -24.37 11.25 -11.08
CA GLU A 433 -24.53 12.65 -10.71
C GLU A 433 -23.25 13.25 -10.13
N MET A 434 -22.51 12.47 -9.35
CA MET A 434 -21.25 12.89 -8.73
C MET A 434 -20.14 13.04 -9.77
N VAL A 435 -20.06 12.11 -10.73
CA VAL A 435 -19.12 12.15 -11.85
C VAL A 435 -19.42 13.34 -12.77
N GLU A 436 -20.70 13.55 -13.14
CA GLU A 436 -21.13 14.72 -13.93
C GLU A 436 -20.79 16.02 -13.20
N HIS A 437 -21.05 16.10 -11.89
CA HIS A 437 -20.73 17.29 -11.10
C HIS A 437 -19.24 17.62 -11.13
N PHE A 438 -18.36 16.63 -10.97
CA PHE A 438 -16.91 16.85 -11.03
C PHE A 438 -16.50 17.42 -12.40
N PHE A 439 -16.95 16.79 -13.52
CA PHE A 439 -16.60 17.27 -14.85
C PHE A 439 -17.19 18.66 -15.14
N ALA A 440 -18.46 18.90 -14.79
CA ALA A 440 -19.10 20.19 -14.98
C ALA A 440 -18.40 21.31 -14.21
N ALA A 441 -17.96 21.04 -12.98
CA ALA A 441 -17.17 21.99 -12.22
C ALA A 441 -15.77 22.22 -12.84
N SER A 442 -15.10 21.14 -13.25
CA SER A 442 -13.68 21.18 -13.69
C SER A 442 -13.52 21.84 -15.06
N VAL A 443 -14.40 21.56 -16.05
CA VAL A 443 -14.30 22.13 -17.40
C VAL A 443 -14.39 23.66 -17.44
N HIS A 444 -14.92 24.30 -16.41
CA HIS A 444 -14.95 25.75 -16.29
C HIS A 444 -13.60 26.38 -15.88
N PHE A 445 -12.70 25.60 -15.32
CA PHE A 445 -11.40 26.06 -14.82
C PHE A 445 -10.24 25.74 -15.77
N VAL A 446 -10.45 24.89 -16.78
CA VAL A 446 -9.39 24.51 -17.71
C VAL A 446 -8.85 25.72 -18.49
N GLN A 447 -7.56 25.70 -18.77
CA GLN A 447 -6.87 26.69 -19.60
C GLN A 447 -6.21 25.96 -20.76
N ARG A 448 -6.62 26.28 -22.00
CA ARG A 448 -6.19 25.56 -23.20
C ARG A 448 -6.36 24.04 -23.08
N GLY A 449 -7.42 23.61 -22.39
CA GLY A 449 -7.76 22.20 -22.17
C GLY A 449 -7.03 21.52 -21.01
N LEU A 450 -6.05 22.17 -20.38
CA LEU A 450 -5.31 21.66 -19.21
C LEU A 450 -5.95 22.12 -17.90
N LEU A 451 -5.84 21.29 -16.86
CA LEU A 451 -6.45 21.51 -15.54
C LEU A 451 -5.46 22.20 -14.59
N PRO A 452 -5.66 23.48 -14.23
CA PRO A 452 -4.71 24.19 -13.40
C PRO A 452 -4.67 23.63 -11.97
N SER A 453 -3.48 23.58 -11.40
CA SER A 453 -3.19 23.23 -10.02
C SER A 453 -2.39 24.36 -9.37
N GLY A 454 -2.63 24.61 -8.08
CA GLY A 454 -1.84 25.57 -7.34
C GLY A 454 -2.34 27.02 -7.36
N GLY A 455 -3.13 27.40 -6.38
CA GLY A 455 -3.38 28.80 -6.02
C GLY A 455 -4.56 29.49 -6.68
N ILE A 456 -5.16 28.97 -7.77
CA ILE A 456 -6.34 29.59 -8.38
C ILE A 456 -7.60 29.24 -7.58
N ILE A 457 -7.71 28.01 -7.10
CA ILE A 457 -8.89 27.51 -6.42
C ILE A 457 -8.72 27.55 -4.89
N ASP A 458 -7.50 27.29 -4.41
CA ASP A 458 -7.17 27.26 -2.99
C ASP A 458 -5.78 27.87 -2.73
N PRO A 459 -5.62 28.76 -1.74
CA PRO A 459 -4.30 29.29 -1.33
C PRO A 459 -3.37 28.20 -0.77
N ASN A 460 -3.91 27.00 -0.44
CA ASN A 460 -3.13 25.85 0.04
C ASN A 460 -2.66 24.93 -1.10
N TYR A 461 -2.28 25.50 -2.24
CA TYR A 461 -1.87 24.78 -3.45
C TYR A 461 -0.76 23.74 -3.25
N LEU A 462 -0.03 23.77 -2.15
CA LEU A 462 1.00 22.79 -1.80
C LEU A 462 0.45 21.37 -1.66
N TRP A 463 -0.83 21.22 -1.32
CA TRP A 463 -1.47 19.92 -1.07
C TRP A 463 -2.20 19.34 -2.29
N GLU A 464 -2.13 19.99 -3.44
CA GLU A 464 -2.90 19.57 -4.62
C GLU A 464 -2.31 18.37 -5.33
N THR A 465 -0.99 18.12 -5.21
CA THR A 465 -0.28 16.98 -5.78
C THR A 465 0.38 16.11 -4.72
N TRP A 466 0.95 14.98 -5.12
CA TRP A 466 1.69 14.11 -4.20
C TRP A 466 3.00 14.75 -3.68
N GLU A 467 3.57 15.70 -4.42
CA GLU A 467 4.72 16.50 -3.98
C GLU A 467 4.24 17.69 -3.13
N ASP A 468 3.71 17.39 -1.96
CA ASP A 468 2.96 18.30 -1.10
C ASP A 468 3.83 19.01 -0.03
N THR A 469 5.05 19.39 -0.39
CA THR A 469 5.92 20.19 0.48
C THR A 469 6.19 21.58 -0.09
N GLU A 470 6.47 22.55 0.82
CA GLU A 470 6.84 23.92 0.43
C GLU A 470 8.12 24.01 -0.41
N TYR A 471 8.92 22.92 -0.42
CA TYR A 471 10.18 22.85 -1.13
C TYR A 471 10.04 22.40 -2.60
N THR A 472 8.86 21.97 -3.01
CA THR A 472 8.54 21.53 -4.37
C THR A 472 7.31 22.25 -4.93
N PRO A 473 7.34 23.62 -5.03
CA PRO A 473 6.19 24.35 -5.53
C PRO A 473 5.96 24.05 -7.02
N ARG A 474 4.78 23.56 -7.37
CA ARG A 474 4.39 23.14 -8.72
C ARG A 474 3.09 23.82 -9.17
N ALA A 475 3.05 25.16 -9.00
CA ALA A 475 1.92 25.95 -9.44
C ALA A 475 1.86 26.06 -10.98
N GLY A 476 0.73 25.70 -11.54
CA GLY A 476 0.52 25.65 -12.98
C GLY A 476 -0.18 24.39 -13.42
N PHE A 477 0.47 23.64 -14.28
CA PHE A 477 -0.04 22.41 -14.87
C PHE A 477 0.97 21.27 -14.61
N PRO A 478 0.87 20.53 -13.49
CA PRO A 478 1.73 19.39 -13.20
C PRO A 478 1.44 18.23 -14.15
N VAL A 479 2.48 17.59 -14.68
CA VAL A 479 2.37 16.60 -15.76
C VAL A 479 1.47 15.40 -15.40
N GLU A 480 1.55 14.90 -14.17
CA GLU A 480 0.72 13.78 -13.71
C GLU A 480 -0.77 14.17 -13.59
N ILE A 481 -1.05 15.40 -13.21
CA ILE A 481 -2.44 15.90 -13.17
C ILE A 481 -3.00 15.89 -14.58
N GLU A 482 -2.23 16.38 -15.56
CA GLU A 482 -2.68 16.46 -16.96
C GLU A 482 -2.81 15.08 -17.60
N LEU A 483 -1.91 14.15 -17.30
CA LEU A 483 -2.04 12.76 -17.75
C LEU A 483 -3.32 12.11 -17.22
N LEU A 484 -3.61 12.29 -15.94
CA LEU A 484 -4.84 11.79 -15.32
C LEU A 484 -6.07 12.48 -15.91
N TRP A 485 -6.05 13.81 -16.01
CA TRP A 485 -7.16 14.62 -16.55
C TRP A 485 -7.54 14.22 -17.98
N LEU A 486 -6.57 14.22 -18.89
CA LEU A 486 -6.80 13.85 -20.28
C LEU A 486 -7.23 12.38 -20.42
N THR A 487 -6.72 11.49 -19.57
CA THR A 487 -7.14 10.09 -19.55
C THR A 487 -8.59 9.95 -19.11
N VAL A 488 -9.01 10.59 -18.00
CA VAL A 488 -10.40 10.48 -17.54
C VAL A 488 -11.38 11.18 -18.48
N LEU A 489 -11.02 12.30 -19.09
CA LEU A 489 -11.82 12.92 -20.16
C LEU A 489 -12.07 11.93 -21.29
N ASN A 490 -11.01 11.30 -21.80
CA ASN A 490 -11.10 10.39 -22.94
C ASN A 490 -11.98 9.15 -22.62
N VAL A 491 -11.84 8.55 -21.45
CA VAL A 491 -12.57 7.31 -21.12
C VAL A 491 -14.03 7.57 -20.72
N PHE A 492 -14.35 8.75 -20.14
CA PHE A 492 -15.72 9.08 -19.74
C PHE A 492 -16.52 9.83 -20.85
N LEU A 493 -15.87 10.34 -21.88
CA LEU A 493 -16.53 11.07 -22.95
C LEU A 493 -17.65 10.30 -23.66
N PRO A 494 -17.51 8.99 -24.03
CA PRO A 494 -18.60 8.21 -24.59
C PRO A 494 -19.81 8.10 -23.65
N TRP A 495 -19.56 7.84 -22.37
CA TRP A 495 -20.60 7.78 -21.35
C TRP A 495 -21.31 9.14 -21.17
N ALA A 496 -20.57 10.24 -21.16
CA ALA A 496 -21.14 11.58 -21.05
C ALA A 496 -22.01 11.94 -22.26
N ARG A 497 -21.63 11.52 -23.49
CA ARG A 497 -22.43 11.75 -24.72
C ARG A 497 -23.83 11.14 -24.64
N ASP A 498 -23.93 9.93 -24.07
CA ASP A 498 -25.22 9.26 -23.96
C ASP A 498 -26.10 9.89 -22.86
N ARG A 499 -25.52 10.56 -21.88
CA ARG A 499 -26.19 11.05 -20.67
C ARG A 499 -26.42 12.57 -20.67
N ASN A 500 -25.38 13.34 -20.99
CA ASN A 500 -25.40 14.81 -20.99
C ASN A 500 -24.61 15.36 -22.19
N PRO A 501 -25.23 15.47 -23.36
CA PRO A 501 -24.55 15.91 -24.58
C PRO A 501 -23.86 17.28 -24.46
N THR A 502 -24.45 18.22 -23.71
CA THR A 502 -23.85 19.56 -23.50
C THR A 502 -22.55 19.48 -22.71
N LEU A 503 -22.50 18.67 -21.67
CA LEU A 503 -21.27 18.41 -20.90
C LEU A 503 -20.25 17.68 -21.77
N ALA A 504 -20.70 16.70 -22.56
CA ALA A 504 -19.83 15.94 -23.47
C ALA A 504 -19.14 16.87 -24.52
N ASP A 505 -19.85 17.85 -25.09
CA ASP A 505 -19.26 18.82 -26.00
C ASP A 505 -18.16 19.67 -25.32
N GLN A 506 -18.38 20.05 -24.05
CA GLN A 506 -17.39 20.77 -23.25
C GLN A 506 -16.17 19.89 -22.96
N MET A 507 -16.40 18.63 -22.58
CA MET A 507 -15.33 17.64 -22.32
C MET A 507 -14.51 17.36 -23.58
N GLU A 508 -15.18 17.23 -24.75
CA GLU A 508 -14.52 17.00 -26.03
C GLU A 508 -13.63 18.19 -26.44
N THR A 509 -14.13 19.42 -26.23
CA THR A 509 -13.34 20.64 -26.44
C THR A 509 -12.11 20.66 -25.55
N ALA A 510 -12.29 20.43 -24.24
CA ALA A 510 -11.18 20.38 -23.26
C ALA A 510 -10.17 19.29 -23.62
N LEU A 511 -10.64 18.10 -24.01
CA LEU A 511 -9.77 16.98 -24.40
C LEU A 511 -8.94 17.32 -25.65
N SER A 512 -9.59 17.88 -26.70
CA SER A 512 -8.91 18.23 -27.97
C SER A 512 -7.84 19.32 -27.75
N GLU A 513 -8.20 20.40 -27.06
CA GLU A 513 -7.29 21.49 -26.74
C GLU A 513 -6.17 21.02 -25.80
N GLY A 514 -6.50 20.19 -24.79
CA GLY A 514 -5.57 19.66 -23.83
C GLY A 514 -4.54 18.72 -24.46
N GLN A 515 -4.95 17.85 -25.40
CA GLN A 515 -4.03 16.98 -26.14
C GLN A 515 -3.03 17.78 -26.99
N GLU A 516 -3.45 18.89 -27.55
CA GLU A 516 -2.55 19.79 -28.29
C GLU A 516 -1.60 20.51 -27.35
N SER A 517 -2.12 21.06 -26.24
CA SER A 517 -1.32 21.76 -25.22
C SER A 517 -0.34 20.84 -24.49
N PHE A 518 -0.71 19.56 -24.28
CA PHE A 518 0.15 18.57 -23.64
C PHE A 518 1.48 18.36 -24.37
N LYS A 519 1.56 18.62 -25.66
CA LYS A 519 2.81 18.56 -26.42
C LYS A 519 3.88 19.52 -25.91
N GLN A 520 3.51 20.56 -25.17
CA GLN A 520 4.45 21.49 -24.55
C GLN A 520 5.26 20.84 -23.40
N PHE A 521 4.78 19.72 -22.85
CA PHE A 521 5.55 18.92 -21.89
C PHE A 521 6.72 18.16 -22.54
N TYR A 522 6.74 17.99 -23.86
CA TYR A 522 7.78 17.24 -24.54
C TYR A 522 9.11 18.00 -24.47
N ALA A 523 10.01 17.51 -23.64
CA ALA A 523 11.37 17.98 -23.49
C ALA A 523 12.34 17.08 -24.27
N ASP A 524 13.64 17.23 -24.05
CA ASP A 524 14.67 16.45 -24.73
C ASP A 524 14.68 14.97 -24.28
N GLY A 525 13.69 14.23 -24.80
CA GLY A 525 13.52 12.79 -24.57
C GLY A 525 12.80 12.41 -23.27
N TYR A 526 12.11 13.33 -22.61
CA TYR A 526 11.26 13.10 -21.44
C TYR A 526 10.11 14.10 -21.39
N LEU A 527 9.22 13.97 -20.40
CA LEU A 527 8.16 14.95 -20.13
C LEU A 527 8.64 15.93 -19.05
N SER A 528 8.51 17.23 -19.32
CA SER A 528 8.72 18.29 -18.31
C SER A 528 7.83 18.08 -17.10
N ASP A 529 8.32 18.41 -15.92
CA ASP A 529 7.61 18.15 -14.66
C ASP A 529 6.31 18.97 -14.53
N CYS A 530 6.37 20.25 -14.88
CA CYS A 530 5.26 21.17 -14.75
C CYS A 530 5.34 22.24 -15.85
N ILE A 531 4.21 22.79 -16.26
CA ILE A 531 4.13 24.04 -17.05
C ILE A 531 3.59 25.10 -16.12
N SER A 532 4.29 26.24 -15.99
CA SER A 532 3.86 27.36 -15.14
C SER A 532 2.62 28.07 -15.72
N TYR A 533 1.98 28.95 -14.96
CA TYR A 533 0.89 29.80 -15.44
C TYR A 533 1.28 30.78 -16.57
N ASP A 534 2.59 31.06 -16.68
CA ASP A 534 3.14 31.83 -17.80
C ASP A 534 3.46 30.97 -19.03
N TRP A 535 3.05 29.69 -19.00
CA TRP A 535 3.28 28.68 -20.05
C TRP A 535 4.76 28.34 -20.30
N GLU A 536 5.60 28.51 -19.26
CA GLU A 536 7.02 28.12 -19.30
C GLU A 536 7.19 26.70 -18.71
N PRO A 537 7.75 25.75 -19.47
CA PRO A 537 7.97 24.38 -18.98
C PRO A 537 9.14 24.30 -17.98
N GLN A 538 8.92 23.63 -16.88
CA GLN A 538 9.99 23.22 -15.94
C GLN A 538 10.65 21.94 -16.46
N THR A 539 11.70 22.11 -17.26
CA THR A 539 12.43 21.00 -17.92
C THR A 539 13.37 20.29 -16.95
N VAL A 540 12.83 19.70 -15.90
CA VAL A 540 13.53 18.82 -14.96
C VAL A 540 12.99 17.40 -15.11
N LEU A 541 13.83 16.40 -14.86
CA LEU A 541 13.47 14.99 -14.98
C LEU A 541 13.00 14.46 -13.62
N THR A 542 11.72 14.20 -13.54
CA THR A 542 11.02 13.59 -12.40
C THR A 542 10.32 12.29 -12.82
N PRO A 543 9.85 11.46 -11.88
CA PRO A 543 9.09 10.25 -12.20
C PRO A 543 7.66 10.53 -12.66
N ASN A 544 7.16 11.75 -12.49
CA ASN A 544 5.75 12.11 -12.65
C ASN A 544 5.20 11.82 -14.05
N GLY A 545 5.99 12.08 -15.10
CA GLY A 545 5.61 11.78 -16.48
C GLY A 545 5.49 10.27 -16.79
N TYR A 546 6.07 9.39 -15.98
CA TYR A 546 6.04 7.94 -16.22
C TYR A 546 4.69 7.30 -15.85
N ILE A 547 3.82 8.02 -15.13
CA ILE A 547 2.42 7.62 -14.92
C ILE A 547 1.71 7.38 -16.26
N ALA A 548 2.15 8.02 -17.34
CA ALA A 548 1.65 7.79 -18.69
C ALA A 548 1.64 6.30 -19.10
N PHE A 549 2.63 5.53 -18.69
CA PHE A 549 2.70 4.09 -18.98
C PHE A 549 1.57 3.33 -18.27
N GLY A 550 1.30 3.67 -17.00
CA GLY A 550 0.23 3.03 -16.23
C GLY A 550 -1.18 3.42 -16.66
N LEU A 551 -1.32 4.59 -17.26
CA LEU A 551 -2.57 5.07 -17.81
C LEU A 551 -2.79 4.63 -19.28
N ASN A 552 -1.82 3.95 -19.89
CA ASN A 552 -1.79 3.65 -21.33
C ASN A 552 -1.98 4.93 -22.19
N TYR A 553 -1.42 6.06 -21.71
CA TYR A 553 -1.50 7.33 -22.44
C TYR A 553 -0.66 7.25 -23.72
N PRO A 554 -1.19 7.68 -24.89
CA PRO A 554 -0.53 7.50 -26.18
C PRO A 554 0.67 8.46 -26.33
N LEU A 555 1.86 8.01 -25.95
CA LEU A 555 3.12 8.72 -26.18
C LEU A 555 3.72 8.36 -27.56
N PRO A 556 4.42 9.31 -28.22
CA PRO A 556 5.27 8.97 -29.37
C PRO A 556 6.29 7.86 -29.01
N ALA A 557 6.45 6.87 -29.87
CA ALA A 557 7.30 5.70 -29.56
C ALA A 557 8.75 6.08 -29.24
N ASP A 558 9.32 7.05 -29.95
CA ASP A 558 10.68 7.53 -29.70
C ASP A 558 10.80 8.26 -28.37
N LEU A 559 9.78 9.04 -27.96
CA LEU A 559 9.73 9.68 -26.66
C LEU A 559 9.62 8.63 -25.55
N ALA A 560 8.71 7.66 -25.66
CA ALA A 560 8.52 6.59 -24.70
C ALA A 560 9.84 5.81 -24.48
N ARG A 561 10.53 5.47 -25.57
CA ARG A 561 11.85 4.81 -25.51
C ARG A 561 12.87 5.67 -24.79
N SER A 562 12.97 6.94 -25.16
CA SER A 562 13.93 7.87 -24.55
C SER A 562 13.66 8.04 -23.06
N MET A 563 12.40 8.15 -22.64
CA MET A 563 12.00 8.20 -21.24
C MET A 563 12.53 6.97 -20.49
N VAL A 564 12.30 5.76 -20.99
CA VAL A 564 12.77 4.52 -20.35
C VAL A 564 14.30 4.50 -20.21
N LEU A 565 15.04 4.92 -21.23
CA LEU A 565 16.50 4.99 -21.17
C LEU A 565 16.98 6.03 -20.14
N GLN A 566 16.34 7.20 -20.08
CA GLN A 566 16.69 8.23 -19.09
C GLN A 566 16.31 7.81 -17.66
N ALA A 567 15.22 7.03 -17.50
CA ALA A 567 14.86 6.44 -16.23
C ALA A 567 15.97 5.53 -15.67
N ARG A 568 16.47 4.63 -16.50
CA ARG A 568 17.57 3.72 -16.14
C ARG A 568 18.83 4.46 -15.68
N ASP A 569 19.16 5.55 -16.36
CA ASP A 569 20.37 6.34 -16.12
C ASP A 569 20.25 7.30 -14.94
N GLN A 570 19.09 7.93 -14.74
CA GLN A 570 18.96 9.06 -13.84
C GLN A 570 17.98 8.83 -12.67
N LEU A 571 16.91 8.05 -12.87
CA LEU A 571 15.85 7.90 -11.85
C LEU A 571 15.91 6.56 -11.13
N ALA A 572 16.42 5.48 -11.74
CA ALA A 572 16.53 4.21 -11.05
C ALA A 572 17.53 4.32 -9.89
N GLY A 573 17.07 3.98 -8.70
CA GLY A 573 17.88 3.90 -7.49
C GLY A 573 18.03 2.47 -6.98
N PRO A 574 18.75 2.26 -5.87
CA PRO A 574 18.96 0.94 -5.27
C PRO A 574 17.69 0.22 -4.83
N GLY A 575 16.65 0.96 -4.41
CA GLY A 575 15.40 0.38 -3.88
C GLY A 575 14.15 0.81 -4.65
N GLY A 576 14.22 1.95 -5.33
CA GLY A 576 13.05 2.52 -5.97
C GLY A 576 13.37 3.57 -7.02
N VAL A 577 12.43 4.46 -7.25
CA VAL A 577 12.52 5.51 -8.25
C VAL A 577 12.76 6.84 -7.56
N ARG A 578 13.83 7.55 -7.94
CA ARG A 578 14.13 8.88 -7.43
C ARG A 578 13.06 9.89 -7.84
N SER A 579 12.63 10.70 -6.88
CA SER A 579 11.66 11.78 -7.12
C SER A 579 12.21 12.91 -8.01
N LEU A 580 13.53 13.00 -8.17
CA LEU A 580 14.19 13.97 -9.03
C LEU A 580 15.54 13.43 -9.52
N ALA A 581 15.86 13.65 -10.78
CA ALA A 581 17.17 13.31 -11.33
C ALA A 581 18.31 14.11 -10.64
N PRO A 582 19.43 13.47 -10.26
CA PRO A 582 20.53 14.12 -9.56
C PRO A 582 21.09 15.35 -10.28
N ARG A 583 21.10 15.33 -11.62
CA ARG A 583 21.57 16.44 -12.46
C ARG A 583 20.72 17.70 -12.30
N ASP A 584 19.44 17.56 -11.93
CA ASP A 584 18.49 18.66 -11.85
C ASP A 584 18.32 19.24 -10.43
N TRP A 585 18.87 18.57 -9.42
CA TRP A 585 18.67 18.92 -8.02
C TRP A 585 18.93 20.42 -7.71
N ARG A 586 20.03 21.00 -8.23
CA ARG A 586 20.36 22.42 -8.03
C ARG A 586 19.46 23.38 -8.80
N ARG A 587 18.84 22.94 -9.89
CA ARG A 587 18.01 23.79 -10.75
C ARG A 587 16.67 24.15 -10.13
N VAL A 588 16.20 23.36 -9.18
CA VAL A 588 14.90 23.52 -8.53
C VAL A 588 14.99 23.93 -7.06
N LEU A 589 16.15 24.46 -6.63
CA LEU A 589 16.29 24.96 -5.27
C LEU A 589 15.45 26.25 -5.09
N PRO A 590 14.63 26.37 -4.02
CA PRO A 590 13.91 27.62 -3.73
C PRO A 590 14.86 28.79 -3.60
N ALA A 591 14.41 29.99 -4.04
CA ALA A 591 15.21 31.19 -3.97
C ALA A 591 15.71 31.51 -2.56
N ALA A 592 14.84 31.36 -1.55
CA ALA A 592 15.20 31.57 -0.14
C ALA A 592 16.34 30.63 0.34
N PHE A 593 16.50 29.46 -0.28
CA PHE A 593 17.59 28.54 0.02
C PHE A 593 18.88 28.94 -0.73
N LEU A 594 18.74 29.50 -1.92
CA LEU A 594 19.85 29.98 -2.73
C LEU A 594 20.44 31.31 -2.18
N ASP A 595 19.62 32.12 -1.50
CA ASP A 595 20.01 33.41 -0.93
C ASP A 595 20.99 33.28 0.25
N ASP A 596 21.03 32.10 0.93
CA ASP A 596 22.06 31.80 1.93
C ASP A 596 23.09 30.81 1.40
N PRO A 597 24.27 31.27 0.97
CA PRO A 597 25.33 30.39 0.48
C PRO A 597 25.75 29.28 1.47
N LYS A 598 25.49 29.45 2.78
CA LYS A 598 25.77 28.42 3.80
C LYS A 598 24.86 27.21 3.66
N ASN A 599 23.65 27.42 3.15
CA ASN A 599 22.69 26.34 2.96
C ASN A 599 23.06 25.41 1.79
N VAL A 600 23.78 25.92 0.79
CA VAL A 600 24.08 25.18 -0.45
C VAL A 600 25.56 24.81 -0.57
N ARG A 601 26.46 25.56 0.07
CA ARG A 601 27.90 25.36 -0.07
C ARG A 601 28.35 24.01 0.50
N GLY A 602 28.84 23.12 -0.36
CA GLY A 602 29.33 21.81 0.02
C GLY A 602 28.25 20.80 0.36
N LYS A 603 26.95 21.15 0.14
CA LYS A 603 25.83 20.23 0.29
C LYS A 603 25.45 19.60 -1.05
N ASP A 604 25.04 18.35 -0.99
CA ASP A 604 24.50 17.57 -2.09
C ASP A 604 23.15 16.95 -1.69
N MET A 605 22.56 16.17 -2.56
CA MET A 605 21.30 15.48 -2.29
C MET A 605 21.34 14.62 -1.02
N ALA A 606 22.49 14.05 -0.66
CA ALA A 606 22.64 13.17 0.48
C ALA A 606 22.73 13.92 1.83
N SER A 607 23.03 15.22 1.81
CA SER A 607 23.35 15.99 3.02
C SER A 607 22.20 16.86 3.54
N VAL A 608 21.04 16.87 2.89
CA VAL A 608 19.95 17.83 3.20
C VAL A 608 18.61 17.12 3.44
N GLY A 609 18.50 16.43 4.52
CA GLY A 609 17.30 15.79 5.12
C GLY A 609 15.96 15.95 4.38
N ILE A 610 14.96 16.43 5.08
CA ILE A 610 13.58 16.64 4.58
C ILE A 610 13.50 17.46 3.30
N PHE A 611 14.42 18.37 3.12
CA PHE A 611 14.49 19.17 1.92
C PHE A 611 14.52 18.32 0.65
N ASN A 612 14.96 17.07 0.75
CA ASN A 612 15.00 16.11 -0.34
C ASN A 612 13.78 15.17 -0.39
N TYR A 613 12.79 15.35 0.47
CA TYR A 613 11.63 14.45 0.56
C TYR A 613 10.98 14.18 -0.81
N HIS A 614 10.77 15.25 -1.62
CA HIS A 614 10.33 15.10 -3.02
C HIS A 614 11.42 15.49 -4.03
N ARG A 615 12.72 15.50 -3.64
CA ARG A 615 13.81 16.06 -4.44
C ARG A 615 15.00 15.15 -4.52
N GLY A 616 14.76 13.85 -4.72
CA GLY A 616 15.80 12.89 -5.01
C GLY A 616 15.81 11.64 -4.16
N VAL A 617 15.08 11.57 -3.06
CA VAL A 617 14.82 10.30 -2.37
C VAL A 617 14.02 9.37 -3.27
N GLU A 618 14.14 8.08 -3.02
CA GLU A 618 13.47 7.05 -3.81
C GLU A 618 12.08 6.77 -3.26
N TRP A 619 11.11 6.64 -4.17
CA TRP A 619 9.71 6.38 -3.87
C TRP A 619 9.27 5.11 -4.58
N GLU A 620 8.90 4.09 -3.83
CA GLU A 620 8.61 2.77 -4.38
C GLU A 620 7.26 2.67 -5.07
N TRP A 621 6.32 3.56 -4.76
CA TRP A 621 5.00 3.53 -5.39
C TRP A 621 5.05 3.81 -6.91
N PHE A 622 6.13 4.39 -7.42
CA PHE A 622 6.34 4.57 -8.86
C PHE A 622 6.80 3.29 -9.56
N ASN A 623 7.35 2.32 -8.85
CA ASN A 623 8.04 1.17 -9.47
C ASN A 623 7.18 0.45 -10.52
N HIS A 624 5.87 0.31 -10.31
CA HIS A 624 5.03 -0.40 -11.27
C HIS A 624 4.86 0.37 -12.59
N PHE A 625 4.86 1.72 -12.61
CA PHE A 625 4.82 2.51 -13.85
C PHE A 625 6.12 2.33 -14.65
N PHE A 626 7.24 2.23 -13.95
CA PHE A 626 8.54 1.99 -14.57
C PHE A 626 8.64 0.56 -15.11
N VAL A 627 8.12 -0.43 -14.38
CA VAL A 627 7.95 -1.79 -14.90
C VAL A 627 7.12 -1.79 -16.17
N GLN A 628 6.00 -1.07 -16.21
CA GLN A 628 5.15 -0.96 -17.40
C GLN A 628 5.89 -0.31 -18.58
N GLY A 629 6.62 0.78 -18.34
CA GLY A 629 7.44 1.44 -19.34
C GLY A 629 8.52 0.53 -19.92
N GLU A 630 9.24 -0.19 -19.05
CA GLU A 630 10.24 -1.17 -19.46
C GLU A 630 9.62 -2.28 -20.31
N LEU A 631 8.54 -2.88 -19.85
CA LEU A 631 7.88 -3.95 -20.59
C LEU A 631 7.28 -3.44 -21.90
N ALA A 632 6.73 -2.22 -21.97
CA ALA A 632 6.31 -1.61 -23.21
C ALA A 632 7.44 -1.50 -24.22
N CYS A 633 8.64 -1.16 -23.77
CA CYS A 633 9.85 -1.04 -24.59
C CYS A 633 10.69 -2.33 -24.70
N GLY A 634 10.20 -3.47 -24.20
CA GLY A 634 10.85 -4.76 -24.32
C GLY A 634 11.95 -5.06 -23.28
N GLY A 635 12.12 -4.22 -22.28
CA GLY A 635 13.12 -4.33 -21.20
C GLY A 635 12.69 -5.26 -20.08
N VAL A 636 12.43 -6.55 -20.37
CA VAL A 636 11.91 -7.51 -19.38
C VAL A 636 12.88 -7.73 -18.20
N GLU A 637 14.16 -7.89 -18.52
CA GLU A 637 15.19 -8.12 -17.50
C GLU A 637 15.48 -6.87 -16.67
N GLU A 638 15.42 -5.70 -17.29
CA GLU A 638 15.56 -4.42 -16.62
C GLU A 638 14.39 -4.14 -15.69
N ALA A 639 13.16 -4.41 -16.14
CA ALA A 639 11.96 -4.29 -15.32
C ALA A 639 12.07 -5.11 -14.02
N TYR A 640 12.52 -6.36 -14.15
CA TYR A 640 12.76 -7.22 -12.99
C TYR A 640 13.93 -6.71 -12.13
N ARG A 641 15.08 -6.47 -12.72
CA ARG A 641 16.32 -6.18 -12.01
C ARG A 641 16.31 -4.82 -11.31
N LEU A 642 15.76 -3.79 -11.97
CA LEU A 642 15.83 -2.41 -11.47
C LEU A 642 14.67 -2.06 -10.52
N TYR A 643 13.50 -2.61 -10.75
CA TYR A 643 12.30 -2.12 -10.06
C TYR A 643 11.57 -3.19 -9.22
N LEU A 644 11.60 -4.46 -9.63
CA LEU A 644 10.90 -5.51 -8.88
C LEU A 644 11.81 -6.20 -7.85
N LYS A 645 13.02 -6.60 -8.24
CA LYS A 645 13.95 -7.33 -7.36
C LYS A 645 14.31 -6.55 -6.09
N PRO A 646 14.54 -5.21 -6.11
CA PRO A 646 14.75 -4.45 -4.89
C PRO A 646 13.59 -4.53 -3.91
N GLN A 647 12.34 -4.46 -4.40
CA GLN A 647 11.15 -4.59 -3.56
C GLN A 647 11.00 -6.02 -2.99
N VAL A 648 11.33 -7.06 -3.77
CA VAL A 648 11.42 -8.44 -3.24
C VAL A 648 12.41 -8.51 -2.09
N HIS A 649 13.60 -7.90 -2.27
CA HIS A 649 14.62 -7.89 -1.23
C HIS A 649 14.16 -7.15 0.03
N GLU A 650 13.56 -5.98 -0.11
CA GLU A 650 13.06 -5.21 1.02
C GLU A 650 11.99 -5.98 1.81
N ALA A 651 10.98 -6.52 1.12
CA ALA A 651 9.90 -7.27 1.73
C ALA A 651 10.38 -8.48 2.56
N LEU A 652 11.45 -9.15 2.11
CA LEU A 652 11.95 -10.36 2.76
C LEU A 652 13.02 -10.09 3.81
N TYR A 653 13.90 -9.11 3.59
CA TYR A 653 15.17 -9.01 4.32
C TYR A 653 15.39 -7.68 5.04
N GLU A 654 14.55 -6.65 4.80
CA GLU A 654 14.74 -5.36 5.44
C GLU A 654 13.75 -5.13 6.61
N GLN A 655 13.48 -3.88 6.98
CA GLN A 655 12.85 -3.49 8.24
C GLN A 655 11.48 -4.14 8.49
N GLY A 656 10.54 -4.00 7.56
CA GLY A 656 9.18 -4.52 7.68
C GLY A 656 9.02 -5.87 6.99
N ILE A 657 8.82 -6.95 7.73
CA ILE A 657 8.62 -8.28 7.14
C ILE A 657 7.31 -8.31 6.35
N GLY A 658 7.40 -8.45 5.04
CA GLY A 658 6.27 -8.39 4.12
C GLY A 658 5.71 -6.98 3.91
N GLY A 659 6.38 -5.96 4.43
CA GLY A 659 6.07 -4.56 4.20
C GLY A 659 7.02 -3.92 3.18
N LEU A 660 6.59 -2.80 2.61
CA LEU A 660 7.43 -1.91 1.82
C LEU A 660 7.35 -0.50 2.40
N SER A 661 8.46 0.22 2.34
CA SER A 661 8.57 1.55 2.92
C SER A 661 7.90 2.60 2.05
N GLU A 662 7.63 3.74 2.65
CA GLU A 662 7.17 4.94 1.94
C GLU A 662 8.24 5.41 0.96
N LEU A 663 9.46 5.50 1.45
CA LEU A 663 10.61 6.01 0.71
C LEU A 663 11.92 5.40 1.22
N ARG A 664 12.96 5.56 0.42
CA ARG A 664 14.35 5.25 0.77
C ARG A 664 15.20 6.49 0.56
N ASP A 665 15.95 6.91 1.58
CA ASP A 665 16.85 8.05 1.45
C ASP A 665 18.15 7.71 0.70
N MET A 666 18.96 8.71 0.45
CA MET A 666 20.24 8.56 -0.26
C MET A 666 21.28 7.72 0.49
N HIS A 667 21.07 7.44 1.76
CA HIS A 667 21.91 6.58 2.60
C HIS A 667 21.37 5.16 2.72
N GLY A 668 20.26 4.85 2.05
CA GLY A 668 19.57 3.57 2.10
C GLY A 668 18.71 3.38 3.35
N GLN A 669 18.43 4.45 4.09
CA GLN A 669 17.51 4.39 5.23
C GLN A 669 16.07 4.40 4.74
N LEU A 670 15.27 3.51 5.32
CA LEU A 670 13.84 3.37 4.98
C LEU A 670 12.99 4.34 5.79
N GLY A 671 11.98 4.90 5.15
CA GLY A 671 10.93 5.69 5.78
C GLY A 671 9.92 4.85 6.57
N ALA A 672 8.65 5.29 6.58
CA ALA A 672 7.57 4.54 7.22
C ALA A 672 7.38 3.18 6.51
N ASP A 673 7.50 2.09 7.24
CA ASP A 673 7.26 0.73 6.76
C ASP A 673 5.76 0.43 6.63
N PHE A 674 5.39 -0.59 5.84
CA PHE A 674 4.00 -0.96 5.53
C PHE A 674 3.19 0.16 4.89
N GLN A 675 3.79 0.83 3.91
CA GLN A 675 3.10 1.87 3.15
C GLN A 675 2.23 1.23 2.06
N ALA A 676 0.94 1.55 2.07
CA ALA A 676 -0.03 0.86 1.22
C ALA A 676 0.24 1.04 -0.27
N TRP A 677 0.56 2.26 -0.74
CA TRP A 677 0.82 2.50 -2.16
C TRP A 677 2.10 1.83 -2.67
N SER A 678 3.13 1.67 -1.81
CA SER A 678 4.35 0.94 -2.16
C SER A 678 4.08 -0.57 -2.28
N MET A 679 3.36 -1.15 -1.30
CA MET A 679 2.91 -2.54 -1.36
C MET A 679 1.99 -2.78 -2.56
N ALA A 680 1.09 -1.84 -2.85
CA ALA A 680 0.20 -1.90 -4.01
C ALA A 680 0.98 -1.81 -5.33
N ALA A 681 2.01 -0.98 -5.41
CA ALA A 681 2.88 -0.90 -6.58
C ALA A 681 3.59 -2.21 -6.85
N PHE A 682 4.09 -2.88 -5.81
CA PHE A 682 4.70 -4.21 -5.94
C PHE A 682 3.69 -5.25 -6.47
N ILE A 683 2.49 -5.33 -5.88
CA ILE A 683 1.44 -6.24 -6.32
C ILE A 683 1.07 -5.96 -7.80
N GLN A 684 0.88 -4.70 -8.17
CA GLN A 684 0.59 -4.32 -9.55
C GLN A 684 1.76 -4.65 -10.49
N ALA A 685 3.01 -4.39 -10.07
CA ALA A 685 4.20 -4.67 -10.86
C ALA A 685 4.33 -6.16 -11.22
N VAL A 686 4.16 -7.06 -10.25
CA VAL A 686 4.24 -8.51 -10.53
C VAL A 686 3.14 -8.96 -11.50
N HIS A 687 1.92 -8.44 -11.36
CA HIS A 687 0.83 -8.76 -12.28
C HIS A 687 1.03 -8.19 -13.70
N THR A 688 1.77 -7.08 -13.82
CA THR A 688 2.09 -6.48 -15.13
C THR A 688 2.89 -7.44 -16.03
N PHE A 689 3.75 -8.29 -15.46
CA PHE A 689 4.49 -9.30 -16.22
C PHE A 689 3.57 -10.35 -16.88
N ALA A 690 2.37 -10.56 -16.37
CA ALA A 690 1.39 -11.43 -17.03
C ALA A 690 0.76 -10.79 -18.27
N GLY A 691 0.84 -9.45 -18.40
CA GLY A 691 0.32 -8.71 -19.53
C GLY A 691 -1.19 -8.88 -19.72
N ILE A 692 -1.94 -8.99 -18.61
CA ILE A 692 -3.38 -9.20 -18.63
C ILE A 692 -4.10 -7.86 -18.63
N GLU A 693 -4.91 -7.63 -19.67
CA GLU A 693 -5.87 -6.53 -19.72
C GLU A 693 -7.28 -7.10 -19.90
N ILE A 694 -8.21 -6.66 -19.06
CA ILE A 694 -9.59 -7.12 -19.03
C ILE A 694 -10.50 -5.98 -19.46
N ASP A 695 -11.32 -6.24 -20.45
CA ASP A 695 -12.35 -5.30 -20.95
C ASP A 695 -13.68 -6.04 -21.10
N VAL A 696 -14.46 -6.04 -20.00
CA VAL A 696 -15.77 -6.71 -19.98
C VAL A 696 -16.77 -6.04 -20.89
N PRO A 697 -16.93 -4.69 -20.90
CA PRO A 697 -17.80 -4.01 -21.88
C PRO A 697 -17.39 -4.29 -23.33
N GLY A 698 -16.10 -4.26 -23.64
CA GLY A 698 -15.53 -4.56 -24.97
C GLY A 698 -15.45 -6.05 -25.28
N ARG A 699 -15.84 -6.92 -24.34
CA ARG A 699 -15.80 -8.40 -24.47
C ARG A 699 -14.43 -8.92 -24.91
N CYS A 700 -13.36 -8.39 -24.32
CA CYS A 700 -12.01 -8.72 -24.70
C CYS A 700 -11.15 -9.05 -23.47
N LEU A 701 -10.39 -10.14 -23.59
CA LEU A 701 -9.28 -10.48 -22.71
C LEU A 701 -8.00 -10.37 -23.52
N THR A 702 -7.11 -9.46 -23.16
CA THR A 702 -5.76 -9.38 -23.73
C THR A 702 -4.76 -10.05 -22.83
N VAL A 703 -3.87 -10.84 -23.39
CA VAL A 703 -2.76 -11.52 -22.69
C VAL A 703 -1.47 -11.31 -23.49
N SER A 704 -0.47 -10.68 -22.90
CA SER A 704 0.85 -10.46 -23.52
C SER A 704 1.97 -10.65 -22.50
N PRO A 705 2.28 -11.91 -22.13
CA PRO A 705 3.18 -12.21 -21.02
C PRO A 705 4.63 -11.83 -21.35
N SER A 706 5.33 -11.35 -20.33
CA SER A 706 6.75 -11.02 -20.34
C SER A 706 7.40 -11.72 -19.15
N ILE A 707 8.18 -12.77 -19.38
CA ILE A 707 8.71 -13.63 -18.32
C ILE A 707 10.21 -13.41 -18.21
N PRO A 708 10.72 -12.88 -17.06
CA PRO A 708 12.16 -12.77 -16.82
C PRO A 708 12.79 -14.16 -16.77
N HIS A 709 14.05 -14.28 -17.16
CA HIS A 709 14.73 -15.58 -17.24
C HIS A 709 14.89 -16.27 -15.87
N GLN A 710 14.78 -15.54 -14.76
CA GLN A 710 14.80 -16.07 -13.39
C GLN A 710 13.52 -16.84 -13.04
N TRP A 711 12.43 -16.60 -13.78
CA TRP A 711 11.15 -17.24 -13.49
C TRP A 711 10.98 -18.49 -14.39
N PRO A 712 10.98 -19.71 -13.82
CA PRO A 712 10.72 -20.92 -14.57
C PRO A 712 9.39 -20.92 -15.33
N TYR A 713 8.42 -20.27 -14.76
CA TYR A 713 7.08 -20.09 -15.33
C TYR A 713 6.41 -18.86 -14.71
N LEU A 714 5.23 -18.53 -15.21
CA LEU A 714 4.31 -17.55 -14.64
C LEU A 714 2.90 -18.15 -14.59
N LYS A 715 2.32 -18.22 -13.40
CA LYS A 715 0.91 -18.62 -13.19
C LYS A 715 0.17 -17.50 -12.52
N VAL A 716 -0.98 -17.13 -13.08
CA VAL A 716 -1.83 -16.07 -12.53
C VAL A 716 -3.27 -16.52 -12.54
N ARG A 717 -4.00 -16.26 -11.46
CA ARG A 717 -5.46 -16.38 -11.41
C ARG A 717 -6.07 -15.00 -11.43
N ARG A 718 -7.07 -14.79 -12.30
CA ARG A 718 -7.81 -13.55 -12.44
C ARG A 718 -9.30 -13.83 -12.71
N ARG A 719 -10.09 -12.78 -12.74
CA ARG A 719 -11.51 -12.81 -13.12
C ARG A 719 -11.77 -11.83 -14.27
N ILE A 720 -12.54 -12.25 -15.27
CA ILE A 720 -13.13 -11.38 -16.26
C ILE A 720 -14.64 -11.31 -15.96
N GLY A 721 -15.08 -10.20 -15.39
CA GLY A 721 -16.40 -10.14 -14.77
C GLY A 721 -16.56 -11.18 -13.66
N SER A 722 -17.52 -12.10 -13.81
CA SER A 722 -17.76 -13.21 -12.88
C SER A 722 -16.95 -14.48 -13.21
N THR A 723 -16.33 -14.57 -14.38
CA THR A 723 -15.62 -15.75 -14.85
C THR A 723 -14.17 -15.77 -14.38
N ARG A 724 -13.82 -16.75 -13.56
CA ARG A 724 -12.43 -16.96 -13.13
C ARG A 724 -11.65 -17.73 -14.19
N PHE A 725 -10.37 -17.43 -14.28
CA PHE A 725 -9.46 -18.17 -15.14
C PHE A 725 -8.05 -18.29 -14.54
N ASP A 726 -7.37 -19.37 -14.93
CA ASP A 726 -5.96 -19.58 -14.66
C ASP A 726 -5.16 -19.37 -15.96
N LEU A 727 -4.17 -18.52 -15.90
CA LEU A 727 -3.17 -18.34 -16.95
C LEU A 727 -1.87 -19.01 -16.51
N HIS A 728 -1.27 -19.84 -17.37
CA HIS A 728 0.05 -20.43 -17.16
C HIS A 728 0.91 -20.19 -18.39
N CYS A 729 2.04 -19.51 -18.19
CA CYS A 729 2.99 -19.20 -19.23
C CYS A 729 4.37 -19.77 -18.90
N GLU A 730 5.05 -20.32 -19.90
CA GLU A 730 6.44 -20.77 -19.84
C GLU A 730 7.19 -20.17 -21.02
N SER A 731 8.39 -19.63 -20.79
CA SER A 731 9.23 -19.05 -21.83
C SER A 731 10.61 -19.67 -21.82
N THR A 732 11.11 -19.99 -23.02
CA THR A 732 12.51 -20.35 -23.27
C THR A 732 13.08 -19.42 -24.33
N ALA A 733 14.36 -19.58 -24.68
CA ALA A 733 15.02 -18.73 -25.67
C ALA A 733 14.35 -18.77 -27.08
N ASP A 734 13.63 -19.84 -27.37
CA ASP A 734 13.06 -20.14 -28.71
C ASP A 734 11.57 -20.50 -28.69
N LYS A 735 10.93 -20.51 -27.52
CA LYS A 735 9.54 -20.92 -27.40
C LYS A 735 8.80 -20.19 -26.27
N LEU A 736 7.57 -19.76 -26.55
CA LEU A 736 6.58 -19.33 -25.56
C LEU A 736 5.41 -20.30 -25.56
N SER A 737 5.05 -20.82 -24.38
CA SER A 737 3.84 -21.62 -24.16
C SER A 737 2.87 -20.85 -23.27
N VAL A 738 1.64 -20.68 -23.75
CA VAL A 738 0.54 -20.01 -23.02
C VAL A 738 -0.62 -21.00 -22.90
N ARG A 739 -1.04 -21.23 -21.66
CA ARG A 739 -2.23 -22.04 -21.34
C ARG A 739 -3.22 -21.18 -20.58
N LEU A 740 -4.42 -21.07 -21.10
CA LEU A 740 -5.55 -20.40 -20.45
C LEU A 740 -6.62 -21.45 -20.11
N HIS A 741 -7.02 -21.49 -18.86
CA HIS A 741 -8.05 -22.39 -18.36
C HIS A 741 -9.13 -21.61 -17.63
N LEU A 742 -10.36 -21.59 -18.17
CA LEU A 742 -11.50 -21.00 -17.50
C LEU A 742 -12.01 -21.95 -16.42
N LEU A 743 -12.19 -21.44 -15.21
CA LEU A 743 -12.69 -22.19 -14.06
C LEU A 743 -14.22 -22.18 -13.99
N ASP A 744 -14.83 -21.20 -14.65
CA ASP A 744 -16.27 -21.02 -14.79
C ASP A 744 -16.64 -21.04 -16.29
N PRO A 745 -17.91 -21.18 -16.66
CA PRO A 745 -18.34 -21.20 -18.06
C PRO A 745 -17.84 -19.96 -18.83
N ALA A 746 -17.37 -20.16 -20.06
CA ALA A 746 -16.92 -19.09 -20.93
C ALA A 746 -18.03 -18.08 -21.17
N PRO A 747 -17.77 -16.77 -21.00
CA PRO A 747 -18.76 -15.76 -21.29
C PRO A 747 -18.96 -15.64 -22.81
N ALA A 748 -20.23 -15.61 -23.26
CA ALA A 748 -20.56 -15.65 -24.67
C ALA A 748 -20.05 -14.43 -25.45
N GLY A 749 -19.41 -14.71 -26.58
CA GLY A 749 -18.96 -13.66 -27.51
C GLY A 749 -17.71 -12.90 -27.08
N TYR A 750 -16.97 -13.41 -26.10
CA TYR A 750 -15.68 -12.83 -25.73
C TYR A 750 -14.57 -13.29 -26.66
N ARG A 751 -13.59 -12.40 -26.83
CA ARG A 751 -12.38 -12.65 -27.63
C ARG A 751 -11.16 -12.71 -26.71
N LEU A 752 -10.21 -13.57 -27.05
CA LEU A 752 -8.85 -13.55 -26.53
C LEU A 752 -7.96 -12.86 -27.57
N ARG A 753 -7.24 -11.82 -27.16
CA ARG A 753 -6.17 -11.20 -27.93
C ARG A 753 -4.83 -11.58 -27.30
N LEU A 754 -4.05 -12.42 -27.95
CA LEU A 754 -2.76 -12.88 -27.47
C LEU A 754 -1.64 -12.13 -28.16
N GLY A 755 -0.76 -11.47 -27.40
CA GLY A 755 0.45 -10.79 -27.86
C GLY A 755 1.71 -11.61 -27.59
N ILE A 756 2.56 -11.80 -28.60
CA ILE A 756 3.87 -12.42 -28.46
C ILE A 756 4.94 -11.42 -28.88
N ARG A 757 5.88 -11.16 -27.98
CA ARG A 757 7.02 -10.28 -28.26
C ARG A 757 8.04 -11.03 -29.11
N ILE A 758 8.44 -10.40 -30.20
CA ILE A 758 9.45 -10.90 -31.12
C ILE A 758 10.66 -9.97 -31.04
N PRO A 759 11.81 -10.42 -30.51
CA PRO A 759 13.02 -9.62 -30.44
C PRO A 759 13.50 -9.15 -31.82
N GLN A 760 14.34 -8.13 -31.85
CA GLN A 760 14.98 -7.65 -33.06
C GLN A 760 15.78 -8.79 -33.74
N GLY A 761 15.60 -8.92 -35.04
CA GLY A 761 16.26 -9.95 -35.85
C GLY A 761 15.65 -11.36 -35.76
N ALA A 762 14.68 -11.53 -34.85
CA ALA A 762 13.92 -12.78 -34.72
C ALA A 762 12.63 -12.77 -35.59
N HIS A 763 12.08 -13.95 -35.80
CA HIS A 763 10.81 -14.13 -36.52
C HIS A 763 9.90 -15.10 -35.77
N LEU A 764 8.57 -14.94 -35.95
CA LEU A 764 7.60 -15.90 -35.46
C LEU A 764 7.66 -17.15 -36.35
N GLY A 765 8.01 -18.28 -35.74
CA GLY A 765 8.02 -19.56 -36.39
C GLY A 765 6.66 -20.29 -36.29
N THR A 766 6.69 -21.63 -36.27
CA THR A 766 5.48 -22.43 -36.15
C THR A 766 4.73 -22.11 -34.88
N THR A 767 3.44 -21.85 -35.01
CA THR A 767 2.53 -21.64 -33.87
C THR A 767 1.45 -22.72 -33.91
N THR A 768 1.11 -23.24 -32.73
CA THR A 768 0.01 -24.22 -32.58
C THR A 768 -1.02 -23.73 -31.58
N CYS A 769 -2.28 -23.98 -31.85
CA CYS A 769 -3.41 -23.82 -30.91
C CYS A 769 -4.01 -25.20 -30.70
N GLY A 770 -3.78 -25.81 -29.53
CA GLY A 770 -4.05 -27.23 -29.31
C GLY A 770 -3.20 -28.11 -30.23
N GLU A 771 -3.86 -28.91 -31.07
CA GLU A 771 -3.20 -29.77 -32.09
C GLU A 771 -3.14 -29.08 -33.47
N ALA A 772 -3.85 -27.99 -33.66
CA ALA A 772 -3.91 -27.28 -34.93
C ALA A 772 -2.70 -26.35 -35.13
N VAL A 773 -2.06 -26.44 -36.31
CA VAL A 773 -1.03 -25.45 -36.71
C VAL A 773 -1.76 -24.21 -37.20
N MET A 774 -1.38 -23.06 -36.62
CA MET A 774 -1.92 -21.76 -36.98
C MET A 774 -1.26 -21.22 -38.26
N ASP A 775 -2.07 -20.66 -39.13
CA ASP A 775 -1.59 -20.01 -40.34
C ASP A 775 -0.83 -18.71 -40.00
N ALA A 776 0.25 -18.42 -40.71
CA ALA A 776 1.01 -17.19 -40.52
C ALA A 776 0.17 -15.91 -40.70
N ASP A 777 -0.83 -15.97 -41.59
CA ASP A 777 -1.76 -14.87 -41.86
C ASP A 777 -2.74 -14.59 -40.71
N ALA A 778 -2.86 -15.47 -39.72
CA ALA A 778 -3.66 -15.27 -38.53
C ALA A 778 -3.04 -14.23 -37.56
N TRP A 779 -1.77 -13.89 -37.77
CA TRP A 779 -1.04 -12.99 -36.91
C TRP A 779 -0.91 -11.58 -37.49
N ARG A 780 -1.28 -10.58 -36.70
CA ARG A 780 -1.06 -9.18 -37.01
C ARG A 780 0.21 -8.67 -36.33
N MET A 781 1.14 -8.16 -37.11
CA MET A 781 2.40 -7.62 -36.60
C MET A 781 2.27 -6.13 -36.30
N GLU A 782 2.63 -5.73 -35.07
CA GLU A 782 2.70 -4.32 -34.65
C GLU A 782 4.12 -3.98 -34.21
N ALA A 783 4.58 -2.75 -34.47
CA ALA A 783 5.85 -2.27 -33.98
C ALA A 783 5.81 -2.09 -32.46
N SER A 784 6.87 -2.52 -31.76
CA SER A 784 7.08 -2.21 -30.34
C SER A 784 7.84 -0.88 -30.21
N CYS A 785 7.80 -0.23 -29.04
CA CYS A 785 8.68 0.93 -28.78
C CYS A 785 10.17 0.56 -28.76
N SER A 786 10.52 -0.72 -28.60
CA SER A 786 11.93 -1.15 -28.73
C SER A 786 12.37 -1.21 -30.18
N GLU A 787 13.60 -0.79 -30.46
CA GLU A 787 14.16 -0.71 -31.80
C GLU A 787 14.17 -2.08 -32.48
N GLY A 788 13.43 -2.18 -33.60
CA GLY A 788 13.34 -3.41 -34.39
C GLY A 788 12.57 -4.59 -33.77
N ALA A 789 12.08 -4.48 -32.55
CA ALA A 789 11.21 -5.50 -31.97
C ALA A 789 9.75 -5.29 -32.40
N ARG A 790 8.99 -6.37 -32.44
CA ARG A 790 7.60 -6.40 -32.87
C ARG A 790 6.75 -7.18 -31.88
N ILE A 791 5.43 -6.92 -31.87
CA ILE A 791 4.48 -7.77 -31.18
C ILE A 791 3.60 -8.42 -32.24
N ALA A 792 3.56 -9.74 -32.20
CA ALA A 792 2.64 -10.52 -33.02
C ALA A 792 1.33 -10.72 -32.22
N TRP A 793 0.23 -10.28 -32.77
CA TRP A 793 -1.11 -10.39 -32.17
C TRP A 793 -1.93 -11.47 -32.85
N LEU A 794 -2.56 -12.33 -32.04
CA LEU A 794 -3.51 -13.34 -32.47
C LEU A 794 -4.85 -13.08 -31.79
N GLU A 795 -5.94 -13.09 -32.55
CA GLU A 795 -7.30 -12.99 -32.02
C GLU A 795 -8.03 -14.33 -32.18
N LEU A 796 -8.58 -14.81 -31.06
CA LEU A 796 -9.34 -16.06 -30.96
C LEU A 796 -10.67 -15.84 -30.22
N GLY A 797 -11.64 -16.74 -30.41
CA GLY A 797 -12.74 -16.86 -29.47
C GLY A 797 -12.24 -17.30 -28.10
N LEU A 798 -12.79 -16.75 -27.02
CA LEU A 798 -12.44 -17.16 -25.66
C LEU A 798 -13.11 -18.50 -25.35
N GLU A 799 -12.33 -19.56 -25.24
CA GLU A 799 -12.78 -20.93 -24.97
C GLU A 799 -12.32 -21.41 -23.59
N SER A 800 -12.94 -22.45 -23.08
CA SER A 800 -12.70 -22.99 -21.73
C SER A 800 -11.27 -23.46 -21.50
N ASN A 801 -10.59 -23.96 -22.53
CA ASN A 801 -9.21 -24.43 -22.46
C ASN A 801 -8.47 -24.08 -23.76
N LEU A 802 -7.52 -23.19 -23.65
CA LEU A 802 -6.66 -22.81 -24.75
C LEU A 802 -5.21 -23.15 -24.40
N LYS A 803 -4.51 -23.80 -25.32
CA LYS A 803 -3.06 -24.03 -25.23
C LYS A 803 -2.43 -23.52 -26.52
N ILE A 804 -1.59 -22.51 -26.41
CA ILE A 804 -0.89 -21.93 -27.54
C ILE A 804 0.62 -22.11 -27.32
N GLU A 805 1.28 -22.64 -28.32
CA GLU A 805 2.75 -22.78 -28.35
C GLU A 805 3.29 -22.04 -29.58
N ALA A 806 4.16 -21.08 -29.36
CA ALA A 806 4.77 -20.30 -30.42
C ALA A 806 6.28 -20.45 -30.39
N HIS A 807 6.88 -20.79 -31.52
CA HIS A 807 8.32 -20.81 -31.71
C HIS A 807 8.82 -19.46 -32.20
N ILE A 808 9.97 -19.02 -31.66
CA ILE A 808 10.63 -17.77 -32.03
C ILE A 808 11.98 -18.18 -32.64
N GLY A 809 12.07 -18.05 -33.96
CA GLY A 809 13.32 -18.33 -34.71
C GLY A 809 14.23 -17.12 -34.69
N ARG A 810 15.55 -17.35 -34.63
CA ARG A 810 16.56 -16.29 -34.77
C ARG A 810 17.04 -16.18 -36.20
#